data_7927582015a66dd49f0bf356f9853b23
#
_entry.id   7927582015a66dd49f0bf356f9853b23
#
_cell.length_a   1.000
_cell.length_b   1.000
_cell.length_c   1.000
_cell.angle_alpha   90.00
_cell.angle_beta   90.00
_cell.angle_gamma   90.00
#
_symmetry.space_group_name_H-M   'P 1'
#
loop_
_entity.id
_entity.type
_entity.pdbx_description
1 polymer ?
#
loop_
_entity_poly.entity_id
_entity_poly.type
_entity_poly.pdbx_seq_one_letter_code
_entity_poly.pdbx_strand_id
1 'polypeptide(L)'
;MKIISTYTLLVTFLLCMACNRNLDRSLQQAGENRGEMEKVLAHFKDDPDTLKYSAAVFLIENMPYHYTQDGKGVYSVDSAYLAMAEYPKEQREKVFKELTKDADMSEDSLAIDIRTVKADYLIKVIDEACDLWHEVNWNNEYSSQLFFDYVLPYRLLDEPLSDWKEAIRQTFPSLHQNNVFSNRGMQMEIEDLELTGCAASEKLGASKDKFVLLDRKGATVSFDVDVVSDCSKSMTFRYSATKRNARLAVKVNGRGVDALCLDPTNDANTFRFSRTGYELNLKKGQNKVSVSFVGDTIGLDYVQICAIEACDEKQLDDYSKSYCMIKNMQNGCYITFDTLQASLLNILEVKPLQKNDSTQMVRMDYLGRGCWTICTFKTDTIDLCMEVQYARTDVGAPLTQYKYINGNNQKWIVMPIGNGLSRIMSKDTGLYLDTKKDDETGKVTLVQNPYTGAKSQQWKIEQRGENPICNSKFTFGSALSEALRVYDVMGQFEWVGASTGFAPKASSLLKARTGNCRDEASFTVFLSRSLGIPAAIDFTPHWGNRSLSHQWSVLILPDGRSTPFYMGCVPGDTAHYFHSYLKPKIFRHRFQLNRTIANDMKDEKSVPKLFRAADWIDVTEEYYETTDVTRDVPEKYKGRKIAYICVFDNREWVPVHYGKVIDGKVTFPKMGRNVMYVSAFYENGRVVPFGDPFHILPDGTVKNVHADAKKKCTLNLTRKYPFFGAQDFFNFRMMQGRFQGSNTADFSKTTDLLCFNEVTNGGWYEFPVTDTGKYRYLRYKSPNGSYGNINELWFFDEKGDTIKGDIIGTEGVDWGPKERVFDNNILTGFQGISPDGHWVGLKLKTPKQVSKLRFIPRNDGNCIEVGDEYELVYWTNGNWKVLATLTAKENVLKLKNMPSGGLYVLKNLTKGHEERIFTYEDGKQVWW
;
A
#
# COMPACT_ATOMS: atom_id res chain seq x y z
N MET A 1 27.90 -20.37 45.06
CA MET A 1 28.67 -19.77 43.97
C MET A 1 29.37 -20.76 43.02
N LYS A 2 29.91 -21.90 43.47
CA LYS A 2 30.60 -22.87 42.57
C LYS A 2 29.65 -23.72 41.71
N ILE A 3 28.42 -23.98 42.12
CA ILE A 3 27.46 -24.81 41.34
C ILE A 3 26.84 -24.04 40.15
N ILE A 4 26.62 -22.74 40.29
CA ILE A 4 26.10 -21.88 39.22
C ILE A 4 27.13 -21.72 38.08
N SER A 5 28.42 -21.60 38.42
CA SER A 5 29.51 -21.51 37.45
C SER A 5 29.64 -22.78 36.58
N THR A 6 29.43 -23.95 37.17
CA THR A 6 29.57 -25.25 36.47
C THR A 6 28.39 -25.50 35.51
N TYR A 7 27.16 -25.06 35.87
CA TYR A 7 26.01 -25.15 34.99
C TYR A 7 26.12 -24.18 33.80
N THR A 8 26.60 -22.96 34.02
CA THR A 8 26.82 -21.97 32.97
C THR A 8 27.90 -22.45 32.00
N LEU A 9 28.99 -23.01 32.47
CA LEU A 9 30.06 -23.61 31.65
C LEU A 9 29.55 -24.83 30.86
N LEU A 10 28.73 -25.69 31.45
CA LEU A 10 28.18 -26.87 30.80
C LEU A 10 27.16 -26.49 29.68
N VAL A 11 26.33 -25.47 29.95
CA VAL A 11 25.37 -24.94 28.95
C VAL A 11 26.13 -24.27 27.82
N THR A 12 27.17 -23.49 28.10
CA THR A 12 27.99 -22.85 27.05
C THR A 12 28.76 -23.92 26.24
N PHE A 13 29.25 -24.95 26.86
CA PHE A 13 29.98 -26.05 26.20
C PHE A 13 29.02 -26.90 25.30
N LEU A 14 27.80 -27.14 25.79
CA LEU A 14 26.74 -27.84 25.00
C LEU A 14 26.25 -26.99 23.81
N LEU A 15 26.16 -25.68 23.98
CA LEU A 15 25.83 -24.76 22.89
C LEU A 15 26.95 -24.72 21.84
N CYS A 16 28.23 -24.66 22.24
CA CYS A 16 29.37 -24.72 21.31
C CYS A 16 29.44 -26.06 20.55
N MET A 17 29.14 -27.20 21.20
CA MET A 17 29.07 -28.50 20.52
C MET A 17 27.92 -28.62 19.57
N ALA A 18 26.78 -27.95 19.80
CA ALA A 18 25.62 -27.96 18.91
C ALA A 18 25.89 -27.08 17.68
N CYS A 19 26.55 -25.93 17.85
CA CYS A 19 26.97 -25.07 16.72
C CYS A 19 27.95 -25.79 15.79
N ASN A 20 28.98 -26.43 16.34
CA ASN A 20 29.93 -27.17 15.50
C ASN A 20 29.26 -28.29 14.67
N ARG A 21 28.26 -28.99 15.22
CA ARG A 21 27.55 -30.05 14.47
C ARG A 21 26.70 -29.53 13.31
N ASN A 22 26.14 -28.34 13.43
CA ASN A 22 25.33 -27.75 12.36
C ASN A 22 26.20 -27.27 11.22
N LEU A 23 27.29 -26.55 11.53
CA LEU A 23 28.24 -26.08 10.56
C LEU A 23 28.85 -27.26 9.80
N ASP A 24 29.33 -28.32 10.50
CA ASP A 24 29.90 -29.53 9.86
C ASP A 24 28.90 -30.19 8.91
N ARG A 25 27.62 -30.27 9.30
CA ARG A 25 26.55 -30.81 8.43
C ARG A 25 26.36 -29.96 7.18
N SER A 26 26.34 -28.64 7.32
CA SER A 26 26.19 -27.72 6.18
C SER A 26 27.39 -27.81 5.24
N LEU A 27 28.61 -27.88 5.78
CA LEU A 27 29.81 -28.09 4.99
C LEU A 27 29.82 -29.45 4.24
N GLN A 28 29.24 -30.49 4.85
CA GLN A 28 29.06 -31.77 4.14
C GLN A 28 28.03 -31.66 2.99
N GLN A 29 26.96 -30.89 3.17
CA GLN A 29 25.93 -30.67 2.13
C GLN A 29 26.43 -29.80 0.98
N ALA A 30 27.47 -29.01 1.18
CA ALA A 30 28.09 -28.20 0.14
C ALA A 30 28.71 -29.03 -1.01
N GLY A 31 29.06 -30.30 -0.76
CA GLY A 31 29.63 -31.18 -1.78
C GLY A 31 30.88 -30.58 -2.38
N GLU A 32 30.93 -30.45 -3.71
CA GLU A 32 32.07 -29.86 -4.44
C GLU A 32 32.33 -28.38 -4.09
N ASN A 33 31.32 -27.67 -3.66
CA ASN A 33 31.44 -26.24 -3.26
C ASN A 33 32.00 -26.05 -1.84
N ARG A 34 32.32 -27.14 -1.12
CA ARG A 34 32.81 -27.08 0.28
C ARG A 34 34.06 -26.19 0.40
N GLY A 35 34.99 -26.27 -0.53
CA GLY A 35 36.19 -25.45 -0.53
C GLY A 35 35.90 -23.93 -0.57
N GLU A 36 34.83 -23.52 -1.21
CA GLU A 36 34.43 -22.11 -1.21
C GLU A 36 33.93 -21.66 0.17
N MET A 37 33.15 -22.50 0.86
CA MET A 37 32.70 -22.21 2.23
C MET A 37 33.85 -22.18 3.24
N GLU A 38 34.83 -23.11 3.10
CA GLU A 38 36.03 -23.15 3.93
C GLU A 38 36.90 -21.91 3.74
N LYS A 39 36.98 -21.38 2.49
CA LYS A 39 37.70 -20.11 2.19
C LYS A 39 37.07 -18.95 2.93
N VAL A 40 35.71 -18.83 2.96
CA VAL A 40 35.01 -17.76 3.71
C VAL A 40 35.32 -17.83 5.19
N LEU A 41 35.24 -19.03 5.79
CA LEU A 41 35.54 -19.23 7.20
C LEU A 41 37.02 -18.90 7.53
N ALA A 42 37.96 -19.32 6.66
CA ALA A 42 39.39 -19.04 6.83
C ALA A 42 39.67 -17.54 6.71
N HIS A 43 38.97 -16.82 5.80
CA HIS A 43 39.18 -15.40 5.58
C HIS A 43 38.85 -14.58 6.85
N PHE A 44 37.78 -14.91 7.56
CA PHE A 44 37.34 -14.16 8.73
C PHE A 44 37.82 -14.74 10.07
N LYS A 45 38.55 -15.87 10.08
CA LYS A 45 38.94 -16.58 11.31
C LYS A 45 39.73 -15.72 12.27
N ASP A 46 40.65 -14.93 11.75
CA ASP A 46 41.57 -14.10 12.52
C ASP A 46 41.26 -12.59 12.32
N ASP A 47 40.06 -12.26 11.80
CA ASP A 47 39.60 -10.89 11.63
C ASP A 47 39.38 -10.25 13.02
N PRO A 48 39.88 -9.02 13.24
CA PRO A 48 39.68 -8.31 14.51
C PRO A 48 38.19 -8.04 14.81
N ASP A 49 37.36 -7.95 13.79
CA ASP A 49 35.91 -7.89 13.94
C ASP A 49 35.31 -9.31 14.02
N THR A 50 35.12 -9.78 15.25
CA THR A 50 34.54 -11.11 15.52
C THR A 50 33.11 -11.27 15.00
N LEU A 51 32.40 -10.18 14.68
CA LEU A 51 31.06 -10.21 14.08
C LEU A 51 31.11 -10.83 12.69
N LYS A 52 32.16 -10.54 11.90
CA LYS A 52 32.34 -11.06 10.52
C LYS A 52 32.47 -12.59 10.51
N TYR A 53 33.26 -13.17 11.42
CA TYR A 53 33.34 -14.63 11.52
C TYR A 53 32.01 -15.26 11.94
N SER A 54 31.33 -14.64 12.90
CA SER A 54 30.01 -15.10 13.36
C SER A 54 28.96 -15.02 12.24
N ALA A 55 29.02 -13.97 11.41
CA ALA A 55 28.18 -13.80 10.23
C ALA A 55 28.44 -14.89 9.17
N ALA A 56 29.73 -15.23 8.94
CA ALA A 56 30.11 -16.31 8.02
C ALA A 56 29.55 -17.67 8.47
N VAL A 57 29.71 -18.00 9.75
CA VAL A 57 29.15 -19.22 10.34
C VAL A 57 27.63 -19.24 10.21
N PHE A 58 26.94 -18.15 10.59
CA PHE A 58 25.48 -18.04 10.49
C PHE A 58 24.97 -18.27 9.06
N LEU A 59 25.56 -17.61 8.06
CA LEU A 59 25.15 -17.78 6.67
C LEU A 59 25.34 -19.23 6.23
N ILE A 60 26.54 -19.79 6.41
CA ILE A 60 26.88 -21.16 5.96
C ILE A 60 26.02 -22.23 6.62
N GLU A 61 25.69 -22.09 7.91
CA GLU A 61 24.81 -23.02 8.62
C GLU A 61 23.39 -23.07 8.06
N ASN A 62 22.89 -21.97 7.49
CA ASN A 62 21.52 -21.84 7.05
C ASN A 62 21.38 -21.95 5.50
N MET A 63 22.44 -21.75 4.72
CA MET A 63 22.44 -21.85 3.24
C MET A 63 21.89 -23.17 2.65
N PRO A 64 21.99 -24.36 3.29
CA PRO A 64 21.47 -25.60 2.71
C PRO A 64 19.98 -25.61 2.37
N TYR A 65 19.21 -24.66 2.92
CA TYR A 65 17.76 -24.56 2.76
C TYR A 65 17.34 -23.38 1.90
N HIS A 66 18.31 -22.56 1.49
CA HIS A 66 18.08 -21.47 0.55
C HIS A 66 18.43 -21.93 -0.87
N TYR A 67 17.59 -21.54 -1.81
CA TYR A 67 17.75 -21.92 -3.21
C TYR A 67 17.09 -20.90 -4.13
N THR A 68 17.43 -20.98 -5.39
CA THR A 68 16.68 -20.32 -6.48
C THR A 68 16.44 -21.31 -7.59
N GLN A 69 15.51 -21.02 -8.47
CA GLN A 69 15.45 -21.67 -9.76
C GLN A 69 16.49 -21.03 -10.68
N ASP A 70 17.17 -21.88 -11.45
CA ASP A 70 18.19 -21.48 -12.40
C ASP A 70 17.91 -22.13 -13.76
N GLY A 71 17.62 -21.30 -14.75
CA GLY A 71 17.29 -21.75 -16.09
C GLY A 71 16.65 -20.66 -16.95
N LYS A 72 16.31 -21.05 -18.18
CA LYS A 72 15.76 -20.13 -19.19
C LYS A 72 14.41 -19.55 -18.77
N GLY A 73 13.58 -20.31 -18.06
CA GLY A 73 12.25 -19.89 -17.60
C GLY A 73 12.35 -18.69 -16.66
N VAL A 74 13.17 -18.80 -15.61
CA VAL A 74 13.40 -17.73 -14.61
C VAL A 74 14.02 -16.49 -15.26
N TYR A 75 15.01 -16.65 -16.15
CA TYR A 75 15.62 -15.51 -16.85
C TYR A 75 14.66 -14.81 -17.81
N SER A 76 13.75 -15.55 -18.42
CA SER A 76 12.68 -14.98 -19.25
C SER A 76 11.74 -14.10 -18.42
N VAL A 77 11.36 -14.57 -17.24
CA VAL A 77 10.54 -13.81 -16.29
C VAL A 77 11.26 -12.54 -15.82
N ASP A 78 12.53 -12.64 -15.46
CA ASP A 78 13.36 -11.50 -15.05
C ASP A 78 13.43 -10.43 -16.15
N SER A 79 13.63 -10.85 -17.40
CA SER A 79 13.62 -9.97 -18.56
C SER A 79 12.26 -9.31 -18.79
N ALA A 80 11.15 -10.04 -18.54
CA ALA A 80 9.80 -9.52 -18.67
C ALA A 80 9.49 -8.43 -17.63
N TYR A 81 10.04 -8.52 -16.41
CA TYR A 81 9.93 -7.45 -15.41
C TYR A 81 10.55 -6.14 -15.91
N LEU A 82 11.73 -6.19 -16.47
CA LEU A 82 12.40 -5.00 -17.02
C LEU A 82 11.61 -4.44 -18.21
N ALA A 83 11.18 -5.31 -19.12
CA ALA A 83 10.45 -4.90 -20.32
C ALA A 83 9.09 -4.28 -19.99
N MET A 84 8.30 -4.89 -19.09
CA MET A 84 6.98 -4.33 -18.75
C MET A 84 7.06 -2.95 -18.10
N ALA A 85 8.15 -2.64 -17.42
CA ALA A 85 8.34 -1.35 -16.77
C ALA A 85 8.38 -0.18 -17.76
N GLU A 86 8.70 -0.43 -19.02
CA GLU A 86 8.74 0.58 -20.09
C GLU A 86 7.34 0.94 -20.64
N TYR A 87 6.31 0.19 -20.24
CA TYR A 87 4.93 0.44 -20.69
C TYR A 87 4.12 1.25 -19.67
N PRO A 88 3.06 1.95 -20.11
CA PRO A 88 2.10 2.56 -19.20
C PRO A 88 1.50 1.54 -18.23
N LYS A 89 1.23 1.96 -17.00
CA LYS A 89 0.77 1.10 -15.89
C LYS A 89 -0.39 0.18 -16.30
N GLU A 90 -1.36 0.72 -17.02
CA GLU A 90 -2.59 0.02 -17.44
C GLU A 90 -2.31 -1.14 -18.42
N GLN A 91 -1.18 -1.12 -19.09
CA GLN A 91 -0.79 -2.14 -20.07
C GLN A 91 0.16 -3.19 -19.49
N ARG A 92 0.83 -2.91 -18.37
CA ARG A 92 1.93 -3.74 -17.83
C ARG A 92 1.52 -5.15 -17.54
N GLU A 93 0.39 -5.37 -16.90
CA GLU A 93 -0.08 -6.73 -16.58
C GLU A 93 -0.33 -7.54 -17.86
N LYS A 94 -0.93 -6.93 -18.87
CA LYS A 94 -1.16 -7.59 -20.17
C LYS A 94 0.16 -7.90 -20.88
N VAL A 95 1.08 -6.91 -20.92
CA VAL A 95 2.40 -7.08 -21.53
C VAL A 95 3.20 -8.17 -20.82
N PHE A 96 3.19 -8.18 -19.48
CA PHE A 96 3.88 -9.20 -18.70
C PHE A 96 3.34 -10.60 -18.99
N LYS A 97 2.01 -10.78 -19.02
CA LYS A 97 1.37 -12.06 -19.37
C LYS A 97 1.76 -12.52 -20.77
N GLU A 98 1.84 -11.60 -21.73
CA GLU A 98 2.24 -11.92 -23.10
C GLU A 98 3.71 -12.32 -23.19
N LEU A 99 4.60 -11.61 -22.50
CA LEU A 99 6.04 -11.89 -22.47
C LEU A 99 6.37 -13.19 -21.72
N THR A 100 5.53 -13.60 -20.77
CA THR A 100 5.78 -14.79 -19.94
C THR A 100 4.93 -16.00 -20.33
N LYS A 101 4.06 -15.89 -21.34
CA LYS A 101 3.15 -16.97 -21.74
C LYS A 101 3.84 -18.29 -22.12
N ASP A 102 5.03 -18.17 -22.72
CA ASP A 102 5.83 -19.30 -23.19
C ASP A 102 7.02 -19.59 -22.24
N ALA A 103 7.06 -18.96 -21.06
CA ALA A 103 8.10 -19.22 -20.08
C ALA A 103 7.86 -20.60 -19.44
N ASP A 104 8.60 -21.60 -19.90
CA ASP A 104 8.58 -22.94 -19.35
C ASP A 104 9.67 -23.10 -18.28
N MET A 105 9.23 -23.30 -17.03
CA MET A 105 10.11 -23.51 -15.90
C MET A 105 10.29 -24.99 -15.55
N SER A 106 9.70 -25.90 -16.30
CA SER A 106 9.79 -27.34 -16.03
C SER A 106 11.20 -27.88 -16.22
N GLU A 107 12.03 -27.19 -17.03
CA GLU A 107 13.42 -27.54 -17.26
C GLU A 107 14.40 -26.80 -16.35
N ASP A 108 13.92 -25.80 -15.56
CA ASP A 108 14.77 -25.05 -14.65
C ASP A 108 15.18 -25.93 -13.45
N SER A 109 16.45 -25.89 -13.09
CA SER A 109 17.01 -26.63 -11.96
C SER A 109 16.94 -25.82 -10.66
N LEU A 110 16.99 -26.51 -9.52
CA LEU A 110 17.14 -25.88 -8.22
C LEU A 110 18.63 -25.64 -7.93
N ALA A 111 19.04 -24.40 -7.90
CA ALA A 111 20.36 -23.98 -7.46
C ALA A 111 20.35 -23.74 -5.95
N ILE A 112 20.83 -24.75 -5.18
CA ILE A 112 20.89 -24.68 -3.70
C ILE A 112 22.12 -23.84 -3.33
N ASP A 113 21.95 -22.81 -2.52
CA ASP A 113 22.97 -21.80 -2.22
C ASP A 113 24.29 -22.40 -1.71
N ILE A 114 24.24 -23.31 -0.75
CA ILE A 114 25.45 -23.94 -0.19
C ILE A 114 26.28 -24.65 -1.27
N ARG A 115 25.68 -25.05 -2.40
CA ARG A 115 26.35 -25.76 -3.53
C ARG A 115 26.79 -24.86 -4.65
N THR A 116 26.32 -23.60 -4.68
CA THR A 116 26.50 -22.72 -5.86
C THR A 116 27.17 -21.40 -5.54
N VAL A 117 26.94 -20.83 -4.37
CA VAL A 117 27.47 -19.52 -3.99
C VAL A 117 28.99 -19.57 -3.78
N LYS A 118 29.70 -18.57 -4.28
CA LYS A 118 31.15 -18.49 -4.23
C LYS A 118 31.67 -17.65 -3.06
N ALA A 119 32.91 -17.94 -2.65
CA ALA A 119 33.55 -17.29 -1.50
C ALA A 119 33.59 -15.77 -1.66
N ASP A 120 34.03 -15.27 -2.80
CA ASP A 120 34.22 -13.84 -3.05
C ASP A 120 32.89 -13.07 -2.88
N TYR A 121 31.77 -13.67 -3.31
CA TYR A 121 30.44 -13.07 -3.12
C TYR A 121 30.07 -12.98 -1.63
N LEU A 122 30.24 -14.07 -0.87
CA LEU A 122 29.92 -14.09 0.57
C LEU A 122 30.82 -13.16 1.37
N ILE A 123 32.12 -13.13 1.07
CA ILE A 123 33.07 -12.22 1.72
C ILE A 123 32.63 -10.78 1.52
N LYS A 124 32.35 -10.39 0.27
CA LYS A 124 31.83 -9.05 -0.05
C LYS A 124 30.55 -8.72 0.73
N VAL A 125 29.59 -9.64 0.77
CA VAL A 125 28.32 -9.44 1.47
C VAL A 125 28.53 -9.22 2.98
N ILE A 126 29.40 -10.04 3.60
CA ILE A 126 29.70 -9.97 5.02
C ILE A 126 30.40 -8.65 5.36
N ASP A 127 31.46 -8.30 4.60
CA ASP A 127 32.19 -7.05 4.78
C ASP A 127 31.23 -5.85 4.67
N GLU A 128 30.51 -5.71 3.58
CA GLU A 128 29.59 -4.59 3.37
C GLU A 128 28.48 -4.51 4.43
N ALA A 129 27.98 -5.65 4.93
CA ALA A 129 26.93 -5.65 5.94
C ALA A 129 27.48 -5.30 7.33
N CYS A 130 28.62 -5.85 7.72
CA CYS A 130 29.24 -5.58 9.02
C CYS A 130 29.79 -4.14 9.08
N ASP A 131 30.46 -3.67 8.03
CA ASP A 131 30.96 -2.30 7.97
C ASP A 131 29.81 -1.29 8.09
N LEU A 132 28.72 -1.47 7.30
CA LEU A 132 27.51 -0.65 7.42
C LEU A 132 26.91 -0.72 8.83
N TRP A 133 26.88 -1.92 9.44
CA TRP A 133 26.33 -2.10 10.78
C TRP A 133 27.10 -1.33 11.84
N HIS A 134 28.41 -1.21 11.69
CA HIS A 134 29.24 -0.39 12.59
C HIS A 134 29.08 1.11 12.38
N GLU A 135 28.66 1.55 11.20
CA GLU A 135 28.45 2.97 10.87
C GLU A 135 27.12 3.51 11.36
N VAL A 136 26.09 2.66 11.53
CA VAL A 136 24.76 3.12 11.94
C VAL A 136 24.67 3.40 13.43
N ASN A 137 23.92 4.43 13.82
CA ASN A 137 23.82 4.89 15.21
C ASN A 137 23.02 3.95 16.13
N TRP A 138 22.19 3.08 15.57
CA TRP A 138 21.29 2.20 16.31
C TRP A 138 21.83 0.78 16.51
N ASN A 139 23.00 0.45 16.03
CA ASN A 139 23.57 -0.91 16.11
C ASN A 139 23.61 -1.48 17.54
N ASN A 140 23.86 -0.61 18.53
CA ASN A 140 23.94 -1.00 19.94
C ASN A 140 22.58 -1.30 20.61
N GLU A 141 21.48 -0.93 19.95
CA GLU A 141 20.12 -1.21 20.43
C GLU A 141 19.65 -2.61 20.05
N TYR A 142 20.26 -3.22 19.04
CA TYR A 142 19.87 -4.52 18.49
C TYR A 142 20.84 -5.63 18.87
N SER A 143 20.30 -6.82 19.09
CA SER A 143 21.12 -8.01 19.26
C SER A 143 21.80 -8.44 17.95
N SER A 144 22.94 -9.12 18.05
CA SER A 144 23.61 -9.69 16.86
C SER A 144 22.72 -10.66 16.09
N GLN A 145 21.78 -11.34 16.77
CA GLN A 145 20.84 -12.25 16.11
C GLN A 145 19.87 -11.50 15.18
N LEU A 146 19.40 -10.33 15.58
CA LEU A 146 18.53 -9.49 14.73
C LEU A 146 19.28 -8.94 13.53
N PHE A 147 20.56 -8.59 13.68
CA PHE A 147 21.44 -8.25 12.56
C PHE A 147 21.58 -9.43 11.60
N PHE A 148 21.87 -10.64 12.11
CA PHE A 148 22.05 -11.83 11.29
C PHE A 148 20.79 -12.21 10.54
N ASP A 149 19.61 -12.11 11.13
CA ASP A 149 18.37 -12.49 10.50
C ASP A 149 17.83 -11.43 9.51
N TYR A 150 18.06 -10.12 9.78
CA TYR A 150 17.28 -9.05 9.15
C TYR A 150 18.09 -7.95 8.47
N VAL A 151 19.44 -7.96 8.55
CA VAL A 151 20.32 -7.01 7.84
C VAL A 151 21.33 -7.73 6.97
N LEU A 152 22.01 -8.72 7.53
CA LEU A 152 23.08 -9.49 6.88
C LEU A 152 22.68 -10.26 5.63
N PRO A 153 21.45 -10.90 5.52
CA PRO A 153 21.15 -11.83 4.46
C PRO A 153 21.24 -11.21 3.07
N TYR A 154 21.87 -11.93 2.15
CA TYR A 154 22.06 -11.54 0.75
C TYR A 154 20.84 -11.77 -0.14
N ARG A 155 19.84 -12.50 0.36
CA ARG A 155 18.54 -12.75 -0.29
C ARG A 155 17.39 -12.63 0.71
N LEU A 156 16.17 -12.56 0.18
CA LEU A 156 14.93 -12.48 0.97
C LEU A 156 14.09 -13.74 0.81
N LEU A 157 13.89 -14.19 -0.41
CA LEU A 157 13.03 -15.31 -0.78
C LEU A 157 13.81 -16.27 -1.70
N ASP A 158 13.25 -16.60 -2.85
CA ASP A 158 13.79 -17.51 -3.86
C ASP A 158 14.32 -16.78 -5.11
N GLU A 159 14.55 -15.46 -5.02
CA GLU A 159 15.06 -14.66 -6.13
C GLU A 159 16.48 -15.09 -6.56
N PRO A 160 16.79 -15.04 -7.87
CA PRO A 160 18.16 -15.27 -8.35
C PRO A 160 19.12 -14.24 -7.78
N LEU A 161 20.34 -14.69 -7.43
CA LEU A 161 21.35 -13.83 -6.81
C LEU A 161 21.73 -12.66 -7.72
N SER A 162 21.91 -11.50 -7.12
CA SER A 162 22.36 -10.28 -7.79
C SER A 162 23.03 -9.33 -6.79
N ASP A 163 23.85 -8.41 -7.30
CA ASP A 163 24.41 -7.33 -6.49
C ASP A 163 23.35 -6.21 -6.32
N TRP A 164 22.40 -6.44 -5.42
CA TRP A 164 21.31 -5.53 -5.21
C TRP A 164 21.72 -4.24 -4.46
N LYS A 165 22.77 -4.31 -3.63
CA LYS A 165 23.29 -3.12 -2.94
C LYS A 165 23.87 -2.13 -3.94
N GLU A 166 24.66 -2.62 -4.93
CA GLU A 166 25.16 -1.77 -6.02
C GLU A 166 24.02 -1.24 -6.89
N ALA A 167 23.02 -2.06 -7.18
CA ALA A 167 21.84 -1.61 -7.92
C ALA A 167 21.11 -0.48 -7.20
N ILE A 168 21.04 -0.50 -5.85
CA ILE A 168 20.46 0.58 -5.05
C ILE A 168 21.32 1.84 -5.14
N ARG A 169 22.64 1.73 -4.96
CA ARG A 169 23.54 2.89 -5.08
C ARG A 169 23.39 3.61 -6.42
N GLN A 170 23.25 2.84 -7.50
CA GLN A 170 23.08 3.38 -8.85
C GLN A 170 21.68 3.96 -9.10
N THR A 171 20.63 3.32 -8.59
CA THR A 171 19.24 3.68 -8.89
C THR A 171 18.70 4.75 -7.94
N PHE A 172 19.12 4.73 -6.68
CA PHE A 172 18.62 5.60 -5.61
C PHE A 172 19.76 6.32 -4.86
N PRO A 173 20.61 7.09 -5.54
CA PRO A 173 21.76 7.76 -4.89
C PRO A 173 21.34 8.69 -3.75
N SER A 174 20.18 9.33 -3.85
CA SER A 174 19.63 10.19 -2.79
C SER A 174 19.25 9.45 -1.50
N LEU A 175 19.09 8.14 -1.54
CA LEU A 175 18.77 7.34 -0.35
C LEU A 175 19.89 7.40 0.70
N HIS A 176 21.12 7.54 0.28
CA HIS A 176 22.30 7.57 1.16
C HIS A 176 22.74 9.01 1.56
N GLN A 177 21.94 10.04 1.26
CA GLN A 177 22.31 11.44 1.54
C GLN A 177 21.57 12.01 2.74
N ASN A 178 22.30 12.66 3.65
CA ASN A 178 21.80 13.19 4.95
C ASN A 178 21.49 14.70 4.90
N ASN A 179 20.66 15.20 3.98
CA ASN A 179 20.46 16.64 3.86
C ASN A 179 19.07 17.11 4.29
N VAL A 180 18.98 18.05 5.20
CA VAL A 180 17.78 18.73 5.66
C VAL A 180 17.58 20.04 4.90
N PHE A 181 16.34 20.39 4.58
CA PHE A 181 15.96 21.59 3.87
C PHE A 181 15.86 22.81 4.78
N SER A 182 16.44 23.93 4.33
CA SER A 182 16.02 25.24 4.78
C SER A 182 15.61 26.09 3.56
N ASN A 183 14.49 26.77 3.64
CA ASN A 183 13.98 27.59 2.53
C ASN A 183 14.27 29.07 2.73
N ARG A 184 15.55 29.44 2.81
CA ARG A 184 15.98 30.82 2.50
C ARG A 184 16.42 30.89 1.04
N GLY A 185 15.58 30.37 0.14
CA GLY A 185 15.91 30.20 -1.26
C GLY A 185 15.21 31.19 -2.16
N MET A 186 15.75 31.35 -3.35
CA MET A 186 15.18 32.15 -4.42
C MET A 186 14.34 31.23 -5.31
N GLN A 187 13.04 31.50 -5.39
CA GLN A 187 12.14 30.84 -6.37
C GLN A 187 12.21 31.63 -7.68
N MET A 188 12.32 30.93 -8.78
CA MET A 188 12.34 31.47 -10.11
C MET A 188 11.31 30.75 -10.97
N GLU A 189 10.42 31.52 -11.55
CA GLU A 189 9.45 31.00 -12.53
C GLU A 189 10.20 30.62 -13.81
N ILE A 190 9.89 29.46 -14.36
CA ILE A 190 10.65 28.92 -15.49
C ILE A 190 10.51 29.76 -16.76
N GLU A 191 9.34 30.33 -16.97
CA GLU A 191 9.08 31.20 -18.14
C GLU A 191 9.90 32.50 -18.16
N ASP A 192 10.39 32.93 -17.01
CA ASP A 192 11.18 34.15 -16.85
C ASP A 192 12.69 33.89 -17.04
N LEU A 193 13.12 32.65 -17.30
CA LEU A 193 14.51 32.22 -17.43
C LEU A 193 14.97 32.14 -18.90
N GLU A 194 16.27 31.89 -19.11
CA GLU A 194 16.85 31.73 -20.44
C GLU A 194 16.42 30.36 -21.02
N LEU A 195 15.60 30.34 -22.07
CA LEU A 195 15.07 29.15 -22.72
C LEU A 195 15.80 28.86 -24.02
N THR A 196 16.30 27.63 -24.18
CA THR A 196 16.95 27.15 -25.40
C THR A 196 16.22 25.91 -25.90
N GLY A 197 15.72 25.92 -27.13
CA GLY A 197 15.02 24.80 -27.73
C GLY A 197 13.67 24.44 -27.11
N CYS A 198 13.14 25.28 -26.24
CA CYS A 198 11.83 25.19 -25.61
C CYS A 198 11.19 26.58 -25.49
N ALA A 199 9.91 26.64 -25.17
CA ALA A 199 9.17 27.89 -25.02
C ALA A 199 8.16 27.77 -23.86
N ALA A 200 7.80 28.91 -23.27
CA ALA A 200 6.74 29.02 -22.30
C ALA A 200 5.37 28.80 -22.96
N SER A 201 4.46 28.13 -22.27
CA SER A 201 3.08 27.89 -22.68
C SER A 201 2.13 28.14 -21.52
N GLU A 202 0.88 28.47 -21.83
CA GLU A 202 -0.16 28.59 -20.81
C GLU A 202 -0.56 27.22 -20.31
N LYS A 203 -0.73 27.10 -19.00
CA LYS A 203 -1.10 25.84 -18.36
C LYS A 203 -1.86 26.09 -17.07
N LEU A 204 -3.12 25.76 -17.04
CA LEU A 204 -3.94 25.84 -15.84
C LEU A 204 -3.35 24.94 -14.75
N GLY A 205 -3.18 25.48 -13.54
CA GLY A 205 -2.60 24.79 -12.39
C GLY A 205 -1.10 24.94 -12.24
N ALA A 206 -0.38 25.51 -13.20
CA ALA A 206 0.97 26.00 -13.04
C ALA A 206 1.01 27.30 -12.23
N SER A 207 2.16 27.63 -11.66
CA SER A 207 2.41 28.95 -11.09
C SER A 207 2.24 30.03 -12.16
N LYS A 208 1.54 31.11 -11.87
CA LYS A 208 1.18 32.15 -12.86
C LYS A 208 0.51 31.62 -14.13
N ASP A 209 -0.10 30.45 -14.08
CA ASP A 209 -0.72 29.76 -15.22
C ASP A 209 0.21 29.57 -16.44
N LYS A 210 1.52 29.48 -16.21
CA LYS A 210 2.54 29.25 -17.24
C LYS A 210 3.52 28.15 -16.83
N PHE A 211 4.06 27.47 -17.81
CA PHE A 211 5.09 26.44 -17.65
C PHE A 211 5.95 26.35 -18.91
N VAL A 212 7.07 25.63 -18.85
CA VAL A 212 7.91 25.34 -20.00
C VAL A 212 7.93 23.83 -20.26
N LEU A 213 7.65 23.46 -21.51
CA LEU A 213 7.67 22.06 -21.94
C LEU A 213 9.06 21.69 -22.46
N LEU A 214 9.71 20.74 -21.82
CA LEU A 214 10.92 20.10 -22.30
C LEU A 214 10.56 18.78 -22.97
N ASP A 215 10.48 18.77 -24.30
CA ASP A 215 9.95 17.66 -25.10
C ASP A 215 10.94 17.11 -26.14
N ARG A 216 12.11 17.70 -26.26
CA ARG A 216 13.09 17.35 -27.31
C ARG A 216 14.54 17.48 -26.85
N LYS A 217 15.42 16.70 -27.46
CA LYS A 217 16.85 16.79 -27.21
C LYS A 217 17.39 18.20 -27.47
N GLY A 218 18.11 18.73 -26.49
CA GLY A 218 18.65 20.10 -26.51
C GLY A 218 17.76 21.15 -25.85
N ALA A 219 16.51 20.81 -25.49
CA ALA A 219 15.69 21.68 -24.67
C ALA A 219 16.34 21.90 -23.31
N THR A 220 16.60 23.16 -22.97
CA THR A 220 17.38 23.57 -21.78
C THR A 220 16.82 24.86 -21.21
N VAL A 221 16.71 24.89 -19.89
CA VAL A 221 16.46 26.12 -19.11
C VAL A 221 17.76 26.49 -18.41
N SER A 222 18.17 27.75 -18.49
CA SER A 222 19.40 28.25 -17.86
C SER A 222 19.13 29.50 -17.06
N PHE A 223 19.90 29.69 -15.98
CA PHE A 223 19.81 30.86 -15.13
C PHE A 223 21.13 31.06 -14.38
N ASP A 224 21.34 32.29 -13.92
CA ASP A 224 22.51 32.67 -13.17
C ASP A 224 22.21 32.75 -11.68
N VAL A 225 23.14 32.24 -10.87
CA VAL A 225 23.11 32.32 -9.40
C VAL A 225 24.36 33.03 -8.92
N ASP A 226 24.20 34.19 -8.31
CA ASP A 226 25.32 34.95 -7.71
C ASP A 226 25.42 34.62 -6.24
N VAL A 227 26.61 34.30 -5.75
CA VAL A 227 26.89 33.96 -4.36
C VAL A 227 28.10 34.73 -3.85
N VAL A 228 28.00 35.24 -2.62
CA VAL A 228 29.01 36.07 -1.97
C VAL A 228 30.26 35.27 -1.53
N SER A 229 30.13 33.96 -1.41
CA SER A 229 31.22 33.05 -1.04
C SER A 229 30.95 31.67 -1.63
N ASP A 230 31.99 30.82 -1.72
CA ASP A 230 31.81 29.40 -2.06
C ASP A 230 30.79 28.74 -1.12
N CYS A 231 29.80 28.09 -1.68
CA CYS A 231 28.76 27.44 -0.89
C CYS A 231 28.12 26.23 -1.65
N SER A 232 27.47 25.38 -0.89
CA SER A 232 26.63 24.33 -1.43
C SER A 232 25.15 24.70 -1.27
N LYS A 233 24.35 24.45 -2.31
CA LYS A 233 22.90 24.69 -2.34
C LYS A 233 22.18 23.46 -2.87
N SER A 234 20.96 23.19 -2.41
CA SER A 234 20.07 22.24 -3.08
C SER A 234 19.14 22.98 -4.04
N MET A 235 18.67 22.28 -5.06
CA MET A 235 17.70 22.79 -6.02
C MET A 235 16.44 21.94 -6.00
N THR A 236 15.30 22.59 -6.07
CA THR A 236 14.00 21.95 -6.13
C THR A 236 13.27 22.37 -7.39
N PHE A 237 12.35 21.53 -7.83
CA PHE A 237 11.55 21.74 -9.02
C PHE A 237 10.08 21.47 -8.73
N ARG A 238 9.21 22.25 -9.35
CA ARG A 238 7.83 21.85 -9.54
C ARG A 238 7.64 21.48 -10.99
N TYR A 239 7.13 20.26 -11.25
CA TYR A 239 7.14 19.65 -12.56
C TYR A 239 5.90 18.79 -12.81
N SER A 240 5.60 18.52 -14.09
CA SER A 240 4.71 17.46 -14.53
C SER A 240 5.45 16.50 -15.48
N ALA A 241 5.24 15.19 -15.33
CA ALA A 241 5.85 14.17 -16.18
C ALA A 241 4.94 12.95 -16.23
N THR A 242 4.48 12.55 -17.40
CA THR A 242 3.53 11.44 -17.54
C THR A 242 4.20 10.08 -17.71
N LYS A 243 5.53 10.06 -17.89
CA LYS A 243 6.29 8.84 -18.15
C LYS A 243 7.45 8.65 -17.17
N ARG A 244 7.78 7.39 -16.87
CA ARG A 244 8.82 7.01 -15.92
C ARG A 244 10.25 7.34 -16.34
N ASN A 245 10.51 7.49 -17.62
CA ASN A 245 11.85 7.83 -18.12
C ASN A 245 12.09 9.33 -18.22
N ALA A 246 11.20 10.14 -17.62
CA ALA A 246 11.40 11.56 -17.52
C ALA A 246 12.65 11.86 -16.66
N ARG A 247 13.63 12.51 -17.25
CA ARG A 247 14.90 12.83 -16.57
C ARG A 247 15.34 14.25 -16.87
N LEU A 248 15.91 14.89 -15.87
CA LEU A 248 16.55 16.20 -15.99
C LEU A 248 18.05 16.06 -15.73
N ALA A 249 18.88 16.54 -16.63
CA ALA A 249 20.30 16.71 -16.35
C ALA A 249 20.54 18.13 -15.83
N VAL A 250 21.14 18.24 -14.66
CA VAL A 250 21.52 19.50 -14.03
C VAL A 250 23.02 19.73 -14.16
N LYS A 251 23.41 20.92 -14.59
CA LYS A 251 24.83 21.33 -14.69
C LYS A 251 25.05 22.66 -14.01
N VAL A 252 26.20 22.80 -13.38
CA VAL A 252 26.71 24.08 -12.83
C VAL A 252 28.00 24.43 -13.56
N ASN A 253 28.08 25.58 -14.17
CA ASN A 253 29.25 26.05 -14.93
C ASN A 253 29.70 25.02 -15.97
N GLY A 254 28.75 24.37 -16.63
CA GLY A 254 28.98 23.32 -17.66
C GLY A 254 29.34 21.93 -17.12
N ARG A 255 29.57 21.77 -15.80
CA ARG A 255 29.86 20.46 -15.18
C ARG A 255 28.56 19.80 -14.73
N GLY A 256 28.40 18.52 -15.06
CA GLY A 256 27.25 17.72 -14.60
C GLY A 256 27.24 17.58 -13.08
N VAL A 257 26.10 17.86 -12.48
CA VAL A 257 25.85 17.72 -11.03
C VAL A 257 24.95 16.53 -10.78
N ASP A 258 23.84 16.44 -11.54
CA ASP A 258 22.82 15.41 -11.34
C ASP A 258 22.14 15.01 -12.67
N ALA A 259 21.60 13.80 -12.69
CA ALA A 259 20.69 13.30 -13.71
C ALA A 259 19.43 12.81 -12.99
N LEU A 260 18.54 13.73 -12.64
CA LEU A 260 17.38 13.51 -11.81
C LEU A 260 16.31 12.69 -12.56
N CYS A 261 15.99 11.50 -12.05
CA CYS A 261 14.79 10.78 -12.45
C CYS A 261 13.58 11.37 -11.77
N LEU A 262 12.55 11.71 -12.55
CA LEU A 262 11.32 12.28 -12.04
C LEU A 262 10.26 11.20 -11.91
N ASP A 263 9.54 11.22 -10.80
CA ASP A 263 8.37 10.36 -10.62
C ASP A 263 7.26 10.79 -11.58
N PRO A 264 6.57 9.83 -12.22
CA PRO A 264 5.47 10.19 -13.10
C PRO A 264 4.36 10.88 -12.31
N THR A 265 3.77 11.91 -12.91
CA THR A 265 2.54 12.53 -12.46
C THR A 265 1.34 11.78 -13.05
N ASN A 266 0.15 11.91 -12.44
CA ASN A 266 -1.03 11.19 -12.91
C ASN A 266 -1.41 11.56 -14.35
N ASP A 267 -1.22 12.83 -14.70
CA ASP A 267 -1.43 13.39 -16.03
C ASP A 267 -0.54 14.62 -16.25
N ALA A 268 -0.60 15.21 -17.45
CA ALA A 268 0.20 16.40 -17.79
C ALA A 268 -0.26 17.68 -17.07
N ASN A 269 -1.41 17.69 -16.39
CA ASN A 269 -1.92 18.82 -15.61
C ASN A 269 -1.62 18.70 -14.12
N THR A 270 -1.12 17.55 -13.70
CA THR A 270 -0.72 17.29 -12.32
C THR A 270 0.73 17.70 -12.12
N PHE A 271 0.97 18.62 -11.19
CA PHE A 271 2.31 19.08 -10.87
C PHE A 271 2.78 18.48 -9.54
N ARG A 272 4.02 18.02 -9.52
CA ARG A 272 4.68 17.50 -8.33
C ARG A 272 5.96 18.26 -8.04
N PHE A 273 6.47 18.07 -6.82
CA PHE A 273 7.68 18.68 -6.34
C PHE A 273 8.80 17.64 -6.22
N SER A 274 10.00 18.01 -6.68
CA SER A 274 11.21 17.19 -6.54
C SER A 274 12.42 18.05 -6.25
N ARG A 275 13.51 17.42 -5.86
CA ARG A 275 14.78 18.10 -5.62
C ARG A 275 15.94 17.34 -6.27
N THR A 276 17.07 18.05 -6.47
CA THR A 276 18.32 17.39 -6.87
C THR A 276 18.77 16.39 -5.81
N GLY A 277 19.29 15.28 -6.25
CA GLY A 277 19.93 14.26 -5.40
C GLY A 277 21.27 14.72 -4.84
N TYR A 278 21.95 15.62 -5.55
CA TYR A 278 23.25 16.19 -5.21
C TYR A 278 23.17 17.70 -4.99
N GLU A 279 24.13 18.20 -4.20
CA GLU A 279 24.25 19.63 -3.95
C GLU A 279 24.87 20.35 -5.15
N LEU A 280 24.37 21.57 -5.40
CA LEU A 280 24.98 22.50 -6.33
C LEU A 280 26.18 23.17 -5.64
N ASN A 281 27.39 22.82 -6.01
CA ASN A 281 28.60 23.48 -5.52
C ASN A 281 28.84 24.77 -6.30
N LEU A 282 28.44 25.90 -5.70
CA LEU A 282 28.55 27.23 -6.28
C LEU A 282 29.85 27.90 -5.83
N LYS A 283 30.53 28.55 -6.78
CA LYS A 283 31.73 29.33 -6.51
C LYS A 283 31.37 30.80 -6.29
N LYS A 284 32.14 31.51 -5.49
CA LYS A 284 31.98 32.93 -5.29
C LYS A 284 31.83 33.69 -6.61
N GLY A 285 30.84 34.58 -6.70
CA GLY A 285 30.41 35.25 -7.91
C GLY A 285 29.33 34.54 -8.68
N GLN A 286 29.20 34.84 -9.96
CA GLN A 286 28.16 34.33 -10.84
C GLN A 286 28.42 32.90 -11.24
N ASN A 287 27.37 32.04 -11.13
CA ASN A 287 27.38 30.64 -11.54
C ASN A 287 26.21 30.38 -12.50
N LYS A 288 26.51 29.83 -13.64
CA LYS A 288 25.45 29.43 -14.60
C LYS A 288 24.95 28.01 -14.29
N VAL A 289 23.68 27.91 -13.95
CA VAL A 289 22.97 26.65 -13.74
C VAL A 289 22.15 26.34 -15.00
N SER A 290 22.20 25.11 -15.48
CA SER A 290 21.36 24.67 -16.59
C SER A 290 20.68 23.34 -16.27
N VAL A 291 19.40 23.25 -16.69
CA VAL A 291 18.54 22.10 -16.54
C VAL A 291 18.11 21.66 -17.95
N SER A 292 18.52 20.48 -18.34
CA SER A 292 18.33 19.99 -19.71
C SER A 292 17.46 18.73 -19.75
N PHE A 293 16.73 18.60 -20.84
CA PHE A 293 15.93 17.44 -21.14
C PHE A 293 16.78 16.20 -21.42
N VAL A 294 16.40 15.09 -20.76
CA VAL A 294 16.97 13.75 -21.01
C VAL A 294 15.85 12.73 -20.87
N GLY A 295 15.42 12.13 -21.98
CA GLY A 295 14.39 11.08 -21.94
C GLY A 295 13.01 11.52 -22.40
N ASP A 296 11.99 11.38 -21.54
CA ASP A 296 10.60 11.69 -21.88
C ASP A 296 10.20 13.13 -21.52
N THR A 297 9.09 13.59 -22.09
CA THR A 297 8.54 14.94 -21.96
C THR A 297 8.31 15.35 -20.50
N ILE A 298 8.77 16.55 -20.14
CA ILE A 298 8.65 17.15 -18.81
C ILE A 298 8.10 18.57 -18.94
N GLY A 299 7.08 18.88 -18.17
CA GLY A 299 6.64 20.26 -17.93
C GLY A 299 7.32 20.79 -16.68
N LEU A 300 8.04 21.90 -16.79
CA LEU A 300 8.63 22.61 -15.66
C LEU A 300 7.82 23.86 -15.34
N ASP A 301 7.48 24.04 -14.08
CA ASP A 301 6.70 25.17 -13.58
C ASP A 301 7.62 26.23 -12.94
N TYR A 302 8.34 25.86 -11.89
CA TYR A 302 9.37 26.71 -11.28
C TYR A 302 10.55 25.91 -10.76
N VAL A 303 11.67 26.59 -10.54
CA VAL A 303 12.82 26.09 -9.79
C VAL A 303 13.06 26.94 -8.55
N GLN A 304 13.64 26.33 -7.54
CA GLN A 304 14.02 27.02 -6.32
C GLN A 304 15.40 26.58 -5.86
N ILE A 305 16.29 27.53 -5.62
CA ILE A 305 17.59 27.30 -5.03
C ILE A 305 17.48 27.50 -3.52
N CYS A 306 17.77 26.46 -2.75
CA CYS A 306 17.62 26.44 -1.30
C CYS A 306 18.98 26.45 -0.61
N ALA A 307 19.09 27.20 0.49
CA ALA A 307 20.21 27.06 1.40
C ALA A 307 20.16 25.67 2.04
N ILE A 308 21.32 25.02 2.17
CA ILE A 308 21.49 23.87 3.02
C ILE A 308 21.88 24.41 4.38
N GLU A 309 20.95 24.38 5.34
CA GLU A 309 21.25 24.69 6.73
C GLU A 309 21.28 23.38 7.50
N ALA A 310 22.26 23.18 8.36
CA ALA A 310 22.17 22.24 9.43
C ALA A 310 20.97 22.68 10.29
N CYS A 311 19.85 21.99 10.16
CA CYS A 311 18.70 22.25 11.00
C CYS A 311 19.08 21.88 12.43
N ASP A 312 18.75 22.73 13.40
CA ASP A 312 18.82 22.35 14.80
C ASP A 312 17.67 21.37 15.05
N GLU A 313 17.98 20.09 14.84
CA GLU A 313 17.04 18.97 14.95
C GLU A 313 16.43 18.87 16.34
N LYS A 314 17.10 19.35 17.38
CA LYS A 314 16.57 19.45 18.72
C LYS A 314 15.38 20.41 18.80
N GLN A 315 15.40 21.52 18.06
CA GLN A 315 14.27 22.44 17.99
C GLN A 315 13.08 21.83 17.24
N LEU A 316 13.32 20.94 16.26
CA LEU A 316 12.26 20.21 15.57
C LEU A 316 11.64 19.12 16.47
N ASP A 317 12.43 18.43 17.28
CA ASP A 317 11.95 17.46 18.24
C ASP A 317 11.02 18.08 19.31
N ASP A 318 11.28 19.34 19.69
CA ASP A 318 10.45 20.06 20.65
C ASP A 318 9.01 20.33 20.16
N TYR A 319 8.80 20.54 18.86
CA TYR A 319 7.43 20.68 18.32
C TYR A 319 6.65 19.35 18.39
N SER A 320 7.29 18.22 18.25
CA SER A 320 6.61 16.92 18.32
C SER A 320 6.20 16.55 19.76
N LYS A 321 6.88 17.08 20.76
CA LYS A 321 6.61 16.84 22.17
C LYS A 321 5.52 17.73 22.77
N SER A 322 5.05 18.70 22.02
CA SER A 322 4.09 19.70 22.49
C SER A 322 2.84 19.73 21.61
N TYR A 323 1.71 20.15 22.17
CA TYR A 323 0.69 20.64 21.26
C TYR A 323 1.03 22.04 20.83
N CYS A 324 0.56 22.34 19.64
CA CYS A 324 0.78 23.62 19.03
C CYS A 324 -0.54 24.29 18.65
N MET A 325 -0.50 25.60 18.55
CA MET A 325 -1.49 26.38 17.84
C MET A 325 -0.78 27.10 16.69
N ILE A 326 -1.38 27.09 15.50
CA ILE A 326 -0.76 27.67 14.31
C ILE A 326 -1.50 28.94 13.93
N LYS A 327 -0.83 30.08 14.12
CA LYS A 327 -1.39 31.42 13.93
C LYS A 327 -0.98 32.02 12.60
N ASN A 328 -1.95 32.50 11.83
CA ASN A 328 -1.70 33.25 10.60
C ASN A 328 -1.28 34.69 10.90
N MET A 329 -0.25 35.20 10.24
CA MET A 329 0.32 36.49 10.53
C MET A 329 -0.38 37.68 9.83
N GLN A 330 -1.24 37.43 8.85
CA GLN A 330 -2.01 38.50 8.19
C GLN A 330 -3.22 38.89 8.99
N ASN A 331 -3.97 37.94 9.54
CA ASN A 331 -5.24 38.17 10.21
C ASN A 331 -5.22 37.87 11.72
N GLY A 332 -4.15 37.28 12.23
CA GLY A 332 -4.00 36.92 13.64
C GLY A 332 -4.87 35.75 14.11
N CYS A 333 -5.53 35.05 13.19
CA CYS A 333 -6.39 33.90 13.45
C CYS A 333 -5.61 32.59 13.47
N TYR A 334 -6.21 31.58 14.04
CA TYR A 334 -5.61 30.25 14.24
C TYR A 334 -6.27 29.19 13.35
N ILE A 335 -5.50 28.24 12.83
CA ILE A 335 -6.04 27.06 12.14
C ILE A 335 -7.03 26.38 13.07
N THR A 336 -8.22 26.07 12.55
CA THR A 336 -9.31 25.49 13.32
C THR A 336 -9.86 24.25 12.61
N PHE A 337 -9.86 23.14 13.33
CA PHE A 337 -10.45 21.88 12.90
C PHE A 337 -11.92 21.79 13.38
N ASP A 338 -12.75 21.05 12.68
CA ASP A 338 -14.11 20.75 13.12
C ASP A 338 -14.14 19.38 13.79
N THR A 339 -14.16 19.36 15.14
CA THR A 339 -14.18 18.13 15.93
C THR A 339 -15.59 17.68 16.34
N LEU A 340 -16.60 18.55 16.18
CA LEU A 340 -17.98 18.29 16.59
C LEU A 340 -18.76 17.44 15.59
N GLN A 341 -18.40 17.56 14.33
CA GLN A 341 -18.85 16.65 13.29
C GLN A 341 -17.58 16.01 12.72
N ALA A 342 -17.35 14.76 13.03
CA ALA A 342 -16.28 13.96 12.39
C ALA A 342 -16.56 13.76 10.88
N SER A 343 -17.10 14.79 10.21
CA SER A 343 -17.30 14.78 8.78
C SER A 343 -15.94 14.91 8.14
N LEU A 344 -15.57 13.85 7.49
CA LEU A 344 -14.43 13.79 6.60
C LEU A 344 -14.63 14.86 5.51
N LEU A 345 -13.57 15.61 5.19
CA LEU A 345 -13.54 16.61 4.12
C LEU A 345 -14.13 17.99 4.42
N ASN A 346 -14.34 18.36 5.69
CA ASN A 346 -14.62 19.75 6.03
C ASN A 346 -13.43 20.64 5.66
N ILE A 347 -13.72 21.74 4.95
CA ILE A 347 -12.71 22.75 4.62
C ILE A 347 -12.26 23.41 5.91
N LEU A 348 -10.95 23.48 6.10
CA LEU A 348 -10.34 24.11 7.26
C LEU A 348 -10.42 25.63 7.16
N GLU A 349 -10.75 26.25 8.30
CA GLU A 349 -10.85 27.70 8.44
C GLU A 349 -9.80 28.22 9.43
N VAL A 350 -9.47 29.51 9.35
CA VAL A 350 -8.80 30.22 10.43
C VAL A 350 -9.81 31.08 11.19
N LYS A 351 -9.81 30.96 12.52
CA LYS A 351 -10.71 31.70 13.41
C LYS A 351 -9.93 32.46 14.49
N PRO A 352 -10.51 33.53 15.03
CA PRO A 352 -9.93 34.21 16.19
C PRO A 352 -9.68 33.23 17.32
N LEU A 353 -8.71 33.53 18.19
CA LEU A 353 -8.42 32.71 19.37
C LEU A 353 -9.65 32.50 20.21
N GLN A 354 -10.02 31.26 20.43
CA GLN A 354 -11.07 30.83 21.33
C GLN A 354 -10.43 30.21 22.57
N LYS A 355 -10.73 30.79 23.73
CA LYS A 355 -10.11 30.38 24.99
C LYS A 355 -10.53 28.94 25.33
N ASN A 356 -9.56 28.04 25.52
CA ASN A 356 -9.77 26.61 25.82
C ASN A 356 -10.47 25.80 24.73
N ASP A 357 -10.39 26.21 23.47
CA ASP A 357 -10.96 25.46 22.36
C ASP A 357 -9.94 24.43 21.81
N SER A 358 -10.23 23.16 22.00
CA SER A 358 -9.42 22.06 21.51
C SER A 358 -9.38 21.96 19.97
N THR A 359 -10.33 22.60 19.28
CA THR A 359 -10.38 22.63 17.80
C THR A 359 -9.24 23.44 17.18
N GLN A 360 -8.61 24.31 17.95
CA GLN A 360 -7.45 25.13 17.54
C GLN A 360 -6.10 24.53 18.00
N MET A 361 -6.15 23.42 18.74
CA MET A 361 -4.95 22.71 19.16
C MET A 361 -4.60 21.62 18.14
N VAL A 362 -3.35 21.59 17.71
CA VAL A 362 -2.86 20.60 16.75
C VAL A 362 -1.71 19.82 17.34
N ARG A 363 -1.61 18.57 16.95
CA ARG A 363 -0.42 17.74 17.11
C ARG A 363 0.39 17.83 15.82
N MET A 364 1.68 18.02 15.96
CA MET A 364 2.62 18.02 14.84
C MET A 364 3.53 16.81 14.99
N ASP A 365 3.36 15.79 14.12
CA ASP A 365 4.21 14.62 14.15
C ASP A 365 5.34 14.78 13.12
N TYR A 366 6.59 14.71 13.58
CA TYR A 366 7.76 14.85 12.74
C TYR A 366 8.01 13.56 11.92
N LEU A 367 8.12 13.71 10.63
CA LEU A 367 8.34 12.61 9.68
C LEU A 367 9.78 12.58 9.10
N GLY A 368 10.69 13.36 9.68
CA GLY A 368 12.05 13.50 9.17
C GLY A 368 12.18 14.55 8.04
N ARG A 369 13.40 15.04 7.83
CA ARG A 369 13.77 15.98 6.75
C ARG A 369 12.93 17.27 6.68
N GLY A 370 12.51 17.81 7.83
CA GLY A 370 11.63 18.97 7.90
C GLY A 370 10.19 18.71 7.50
N CYS A 371 9.80 17.44 7.32
CA CYS A 371 8.46 17.04 6.95
C CYS A 371 7.62 16.67 8.19
N TRP A 372 6.35 17.07 8.17
CA TRP A 372 5.42 16.96 9.29
C TRP A 372 4.03 16.53 8.82
N THR A 373 3.28 15.89 9.71
CA THR A 373 1.83 15.90 9.66
C THR A 373 1.27 16.89 10.68
N ILE A 374 0.14 17.50 10.39
CA ILE A 374 -0.56 18.44 11.27
C ILE A 374 -1.94 17.88 11.50
N CYS A 375 -2.18 17.35 12.70
CA CYS A 375 -3.36 16.59 13.03
C CYS A 375 -4.10 17.20 14.24
N THR A 376 -5.35 16.82 14.44
CA THR A 376 -6.13 17.22 15.63
C THR A 376 -5.44 16.72 16.90
N PHE A 377 -5.57 17.53 17.96
CA PHE A 377 -4.98 17.21 19.25
C PHE A 377 -5.59 15.99 19.94
N LYS A 378 -6.90 15.85 19.84
CA LYS A 378 -7.65 14.82 20.58
C LYS A 378 -8.69 14.17 19.71
N THR A 379 -8.61 12.85 19.56
CA THR A 379 -9.77 12.03 19.29
C THR A 379 -9.60 10.69 19.96
N ASP A 380 -10.61 10.27 20.69
CA ASP A 380 -10.64 8.91 21.26
C ASP A 380 -10.87 7.84 20.18
N THR A 381 -11.00 8.23 18.89
CA THR A 381 -11.39 7.31 17.83
C THR A 381 -10.74 7.53 16.45
N ILE A 382 -10.42 8.74 15.99
CA ILE A 382 -9.89 8.98 14.64
C ILE A 382 -8.95 10.21 14.63
N ASP A 383 -7.70 10.04 14.20
CA ASP A 383 -6.80 11.14 13.90
C ASP A 383 -7.24 11.85 12.61
N LEU A 384 -7.68 13.10 12.71
CA LEU A 384 -7.96 13.95 11.57
C LEU A 384 -6.74 14.83 11.29
N CYS A 385 -6.17 14.70 10.10
CA CYS A 385 -5.02 15.49 9.68
C CYS A 385 -5.39 16.50 8.59
N MET A 386 -4.65 17.60 8.57
CA MET A 386 -4.74 18.59 7.51
C MET A 386 -4.22 17.99 6.21
N GLU A 387 -5.01 18.11 5.15
CA GLU A 387 -4.63 17.66 3.82
C GLU A 387 -5.03 18.65 2.72
N VAL A 388 -4.34 18.58 1.60
CA VAL A 388 -4.86 19.17 0.36
C VAL A 388 -6.00 18.29 -0.12
N GLN A 389 -7.18 18.88 -0.23
CA GLN A 389 -8.42 18.18 -0.57
C GLN A 389 -8.24 17.29 -1.81
N TYR A 390 -8.53 15.99 -1.67
CA TYR A 390 -8.46 14.99 -2.75
C TYR A 390 -7.10 14.87 -3.44
N ALA A 391 -6.02 15.24 -2.77
CA ALA A 391 -4.67 15.32 -3.35
C ALA A 391 -4.60 16.18 -4.64
N ARG A 392 -5.40 17.24 -4.70
CA ARG A 392 -5.38 18.20 -5.81
C ARG A 392 -4.03 18.89 -5.87
N THR A 393 -3.55 19.14 -7.09
CA THR A 393 -2.26 19.78 -7.30
C THR A 393 -2.37 21.21 -7.86
N ASP A 394 -3.57 21.68 -8.10
CA ASP A 394 -3.85 23.02 -8.64
C ASP A 394 -3.71 24.12 -7.59
N VAL A 395 -3.41 25.31 -8.09
CA VAL A 395 -3.35 26.54 -7.30
C VAL A 395 -4.74 26.90 -6.75
N GLY A 396 -4.79 27.30 -5.49
CA GLY A 396 -6.05 27.64 -4.83
C GLY A 396 -6.84 26.43 -4.32
N ALA A 397 -6.30 25.21 -4.43
CA ALA A 397 -6.96 24.04 -3.89
C ALA A 397 -7.18 24.18 -2.38
N PRO A 398 -8.40 23.93 -1.88
CA PRO A 398 -8.71 24.05 -0.46
C PRO A 398 -8.06 22.96 0.36
N LEU A 399 -7.78 23.27 1.63
CA LEU A 399 -7.35 22.28 2.61
C LEU A 399 -8.54 21.80 3.43
N THR A 400 -8.55 20.49 3.67
CA THR A 400 -9.58 19.82 4.45
C THR A 400 -8.98 19.04 5.61
N GLN A 401 -9.84 18.61 6.50
CA GLN A 401 -9.50 17.59 7.49
C GLN A 401 -9.90 16.21 6.98
N TYR A 402 -9.03 15.24 7.12
CA TYR A 402 -9.30 13.86 6.75
C TYR A 402 -8.57 12.90 7.68
N LYS A 403 -9.09 11.66 7.79
CA LYS A 403 -8.34 10.64 8.54
C LYS A 403 -6.94 10.49 7.98
N TYR A 404 -5.97 10.28 8.85
CA TYR A 404 -4.61 10.05 8.42
C TYR A 404 -4.51 8.75 7.59
N ILE A 405 -4.12 8.88 6.34
CA ILE A 405 -3.90 7.76 5.41
C ILE A 405 -2.48 7.75 4.85
N ASN A 406 -1.62 8.60 5.44
CA ASN A 406 -0.23 8.80 5.03
C ASN A 406 -0.04 9.23 3.57
N GLY A 407 -1.05 9.84 2.97
CA GLY A 407 -0.96 10.46 1.65
C GLY A 407 0.11 11.57 1.60
N ASN A 408 0.75 11.79 0.45
CA ASN A 408 1.66 12.91 0.31
C ASN A 408 0.97 14.26 0.46
N ASN A 409 -0.31 14.34 0.12
CA ASN A 409 -1.16 15.51 0.34
C ASN A 409 -1.44 15.82 1.82
N GLN A 410 -1.06 14.94 2.76
CA GLN A 410 -1.15 15.12 4.22
C GLN A 410 0.20 15.51 4.85
N LYS A 411 1.24 15.71 4.03
CA LYS A 411 2.60 15.97 4.49
C LYS A 411 3.03 17.39 4.18
N TRP A 412 3.60 18.02 5.16
CA TRP A 412 3.94 19.45 5.15
C TRP A 412 5.40 19.68 5.49
N ILE A 413 6.07 20.52 4.72
CA ILE A 413 7.44 20.96 5.02
C ILE A 413 7.31 22.26 5.80
N VAL A 414 7.74 22.26 7.05
CA VAL A 414 7.74 23.44 7.92
C VAL A 414 9.12 24.07 7.88
N MET A 415 9.16 25.33 7.43
CA MET A 415 10.40 26.05 7.16
C MET A 415 10.49 27.31 8.05
N PRO A 416 11.34 27.33 9.06
CA PRO A 416 11.60 28.54 9.86
C PRO A 416 12.13 29.66 8.97
N ILE A 417 11.58 30.86 9.14
CA ILE A 417 11.99 32.10 8.41
C ILE A 417 12.54 33.21 9.32
N GLY A 418 12.83 32.85 10.57
CA GLY A 418 13.29 33.78 11.60
C GLY A 418 12.17 34.41 12.41
N ASN A 419 12.50 35.05 13.53
CA ASN A 419 11.56 35.71 14.46
C ASN A 419 10.42 34.82 14.97
N GLY A 420 10.67 33.52 15.08
CA GLY A 420 9.64 32.53 15.51
C GLY A 420 8.54 32.31 14.48
N LEU A 421 8.75 32.70 13.23
CA LEU A 421 7.82 32.48 12.12
C LEU A 421 8.29 31.32 11.23
N SER A 422 7.32 30.68 10.61
CA SER A 422 7.55 29.62 9.64
C SER A 422 6.70 29.81 8.40
N ARG A 423 7.13 29.21 7.29
CA ARG A 423 6.31 28.89 6.13
C ARG A 423 6.00 27.40 6.14
N ILE A 424 4.84 27.05 5.64
CA ILE A 424 4.38 25.67 5.58
C ILE A 424 4.07 25.38 4.12
N MET A 425 4.71 24.34 3.55
CA MET A 425 4.61 24.00 2.13
C MET A 425 4.13 22.55 2.00
N SER A 426 3.25 22.29 1.07
CA SER A 426 2.85 20.91 0.74
C SER A 426 4.05 20.14 0.17
N LYS A 427 4.36 18.99 0.74
CA LYS A 427 5.42 18.10 0.25
C LYS A 427 5.12 17.58 -1.16
N ASP A 428 3.85 17.39 -1.49
CA ASP A 428 3.42 16.81 -2.77
C ASP A 428 3.50 17.82 -3.92
N THR A 429 3.00 19.04 -3.68
CA THR A 429 2.81 20.04 -4.75
C THR A 429 3.85 21.14 -4.76
N GLY A 430 4.58 21.34 -3.67
CA GLY A 430 5.49 22.48 -3.49
C GLY A 430 4.78 23.84 -3.34
N LEU A 431 3.45 23.85 -3.20
CA LEU A 431 2.67 25.06 -2.94
C LEU A 431 2.59 25.34 -1.44
N TYR A 432 2.40 26.60 -1.10
CA TYR A 432 2.45 27.08 0.27
C TYR A 432 1.07 27.17 0.90
N LEU A 433 0.99 26.84 2.16
CA LEU A 433 -0.19 27.08 2.99
C LEU A 433 -0.49 28.58 3.04
N ASP A 434 -1.68 28.92 2.60
CA ASP A 434 -2.17 30.29 2.47
C ASP A 434 -3.62 30.41 2.96
N THR A 435 -4.14 31.62 3.00
CA THR A 435 -5.53 31.90 3.36
C THR A 435 -6.27 32.55 2.22
N LYS A 436 -7.55 32.16 2.03
CA LYS A 436 -8.47 32.79 1.09
C LYS A 436 -9.70 33.29 1.84
N LYS A 437 -10.01 34.57 1.71
CA LYS A 437 -11.24 35.15 2.23
C LYS A 437 -12.36 34.97 1.21
N ASP A 438 -13.49 34.49 1.68
CA ASP A 438 -14.73 34.46 0.91
C ASP A 438 -15.44 35.81 1.09
N ASP A 439 -15.69 36.50 -0.01
CA ASP A 439 -16.25 37.85 0.04
C ASP A 439 -17.74 37.88 0.40
N GLU A 440 -18.47 36.79 0.16
CA GLU A 440 -19.91 36.68 0.48
C GLU A 440 -20.13 36.32 1.94
N THR A 441 -19.41 35.34 2.44
CA THR A 441 -19.58 34.82 3.81
C THR A 441 -18.65 35.46 4.83
N GLY A 442 -17.59 36.12 4.38
CA GLY A 442 -16.53 36.68 5.23
C GLY A 442 -15.62 35.62 5.86
N LYS A 443 -15.85 34.33 5.59
CA LYS A 443 -15.02 33.23 6.10
C LYS A 443 -13.66 33.24 5.50
N VAL A 444 -12.67 32.82 6.29
CA VAL A 444 -11.28 32.70 5.85
C VAL A 444 -10.88 31.23 5.89
N THR A 445 -10.71 30.65 4.72
CA THR A 445 -10.37 29.23 4.54
C THR A 445 -8.90 29.03 4.23
N LEU A 446 -8.40 27.81 4.44
CA LEU A 446 -7.05 27.42 4.08
C LEU A 446 -7.02 26.92 2.63
N VAL A 447 -6.00 27.37 1.90
CA VAL A 447 -5.71 26.98 0.51
C VAL A 447 -4.22 26.75 0.32
N GLN A 448 -3.83 26.09 -0.77
CA GLN A 448 -2.44 26.07 -1.21
C GLN A 448 -2.22 27.04 -2.37
N ASN A 449 -1.18 27.86 -2.33
CA ASN A 449 -0.85 28.85 -3.36
C ASN A 449 0.65 28.90 -3.66
N PRO A 450 1.07 29.41 -4.81
CA PRO A 450 2.47 29.72 -5.09
C PRO A 450 3.05 30.68 -4.04
N TYR A 451 4.35 30.65 -3.90
CA TYR A 451 5.03 31.56 -2.99
C TYR A 451 4.89 33.02 -3.44
N THR A 452 4.34 33.85 -2.56
CA THR A 452 4.16 35.29 -2.81
C THR A 452 4.95 36.17 -1.84
N GLY A 453 5.48 35.55 -0.75
CA GLY A 453 6.10 36.30 0.34
C GLY A 453 5.10 37.01 1.27
N ALA A 454 3.81 36.94 0.99
CA ALA A 454 2.77 37.62 1.74
C ALA A 454 2.68 37.16 3.20
N LYS A 455 2.13 38.02 4.08
CA LYS A 455 1.89 37.66 5.49
C LYS A 455 0.87 36.54 5.65
N SER A 456 0.00 36.33 4.67
CA SER A 456 -0.96 35.19 4.63
C SER A 456 -0.27 33.83 4.56
N GLN A 457 0.97 33.77 4.06
CA GLN A 457 1.80 32.57 4.00
C GLN A 457 2.83 32.48 5.14
N GLN A 458 2.73 33.35 6.14
CA GLN A 458 3.59 33.34 7.32
C GLN A 458 2.79 32.90 8.54
N TRP A 459 3.35 31.92 9.25
CA TRP A 459 2.70 31.26 10.35
C TRP A 459 3.56 31.27 11.60
N LYS A 460 2.95 31.50 12.74
CA LYS A 460 3.59 31.35 14.05
C LYS A 460 3.11 30.07 14.70
N ILE A 461 4.03 29.15 14.97
CA ILE A 461 3.75 27.91 15.68
C ILE A 461 3.99 28.17 17.16
N GLU A 462 2.93 28.13 17.94
CA GLU A 462 2.93 28.41 19.38
C GLU A 462 2.74 27.11 20.16
N GLN A 463 3.75 26.68 20.90
CA GLN A 463 3.68 25.53 21.82
C GLN A 463 2.78 25.87 23.01
N ARG A 464 1.94 24.93 23.45
CA ARG A 464 0.92 25.15 24.51
C ARG A 464 0.98 24.20 25.69
N GLY A 465 1.65 23.10 25.59
CA GLY A 465 1.77 22.12 26.63
C GLY A 465 2.35 20.80 26.17
N GLU A 466 2.63 19.88 27.10
CA GLU A 466 3.15 18.57 26.74
C GLU A 466 2.10 17.76 25.96
N ASN A 467 2.54 17.07 24.92
CA ASN A 467 1.73 16.16 24.15
C ASN A 467 1.78 14.76 24.80
N PRO A 468 0.72 14.32 25.51
CA PRO A 468 0.73 13.02 26.18
C PRO A 468 0.65 11.85 25.20
N ILE A 469 0.31 12.14 23.94
CA ILE A 469 0.22 11.15 22.85
C ILE A 469 1.54 11.11 22.07
N CYS A 470 2.52 11.99 22.38
CA CYS A 470 3.84 11.93 21.80
C CYS A 470 4.45 10.57 22.15
N ASN A 471 4.07 9.59 21.37
CA ASN A 471 4.86 8.38 21.27
C ASN A 471 6.16 8.81 20.61
N SER A 472 7.20 8.97 21.44
CA SER A 472 8.58 9.19 21.04
C SER A 472 9.14 8.02 20.18
N LYS A 473 8.32 7.50 19.26
CA LYS A 473 8.69 6.41 18.35
C LYS A 473 9.74 6.83 17.34
N PHE A 474 9.92 8.13 17.16
CA PHE A 474 10.90 8.70 16.25
C PHE A 474 11.97 9.42 17.05
N THR A 475 12.86 8.67 17.71
CA THR A 475 14.12 9.25 18.14
C THR A 475 14.95 9.53 16.90
N PHE A 476 15.37 10.78 16.73
CA PHE A 476 16.23 11.18 15.60
C PHE A 476 17.47 10.27 15.54
N GLY A 477 17.86 9.83 14.33
CA GLY A 477 18.98 8.89 14.14
C GLY A 477 18.70 7.44 14.54
N SER A 478 17.44 7.06 14.82
CA SER A 478 17.04 5.68 15.01
C SER A 478 16.75 4.98 13.67
N ALA A 479 16.77 3.65 13.66
CA ALA A 479 16.38 2.86 12.50
C ALA A 479 14.99 3.25 11.96
N LEU A 480 14.07 3.59 12.86
CA LEU A 480 12.71 3.98 12.52
C LEU A 480 12.65 5.35 11.82
N SER A 481 13.44 6.33 12.27
CA SER A 481 13.51 7.65 11.62
C SER A 481 14.17 7.56 10.24
N GLU A 482 15.19 6.73 10.08
CA GLU A 482 15.84 6.50 8.79
C GLU A 482 14.97 5.74 7.81
N ALA A 483 14.04 4.90 8.29
CA ALA A 483 13.07 4.23 7.43
C ALA A 483 12.14 5.20 6.68
N LEU A 484 11.97 6.42 7.16
CA LEU A 484 11.23 7.46 6.43
C LEU A 484 11.89 7.84 5.09
N ARG A 485 13.21 7.67 4.98
CA ARG A 485 13.94 7.85 3.71
C ARG A 485 13.57 6.77 2.71
N VAL A 486 13.44 5.53 3.18
CA VAL A 486 12.94 4.41 2.37
C VAL A 486 11.51 4.68 1.94
N TYR A 487 10.68 5.20 2.85
CA TYR A 487 9.29 5.53 2.56
C TYR A 487 9.14 6.52 1.40
N ASP A 488 10.01 7.53 1.34
CA ASP A 488 10.00 8.50 0.24
C ASP A 488 10.30 7.86 -1.14
N VAL A 489 11.14 6.83 -1.14
CA VAL A 489 11.49 6.07 -2.36
C VAL A 489 10.41 5.06 -2.72
N MET A 490 9.70 4.51 -1.74
CA MET A 490 8.63 3.54 -1.95
C MET A 490 7.50 4.07 -2.83
N GLY A 491 7.23 5.38 -2.78
CA GLY A 491 6.26 6.03 -3.67
C GLY A 491 6.56 5.88 -5.16
N GLN A 492 7.80 5.51 -5.52
CA GLN A 492 8.20 5.23 -6.90
C GLN A 492 7.82 3.82 -7.37
N PHE A 493 7.37 2.95 -6.46
CA PHE A 493 6.93 1.61 -6.83
C PHE A 493 5.48 1.66 -7.35
N GLU A 494 5.21 1.02 -8.48
CA GLU A 494 3.87 0.92 -9.04
C GLU A 494 3.35 -0.51 -8.96
N TRP A 495 2.28 -0.65 -8.20
CA TRP A 495 1.64 -1.94 -8.03
C TRP A 495 0.89 -2.36 -9.30
N VAL A 496 1.14 -3.60 -9.75
CA VAL A 496 0.43 -4.29 -10.85
C VAL A 496 0.15 -5.73 -10.44
N GLY A 497 -0.96 -6.30 -10.91
CA GLY A 497 -1.36 -7.67 -10.60
C GLY A 497 -0.51 -8.78 -11.24
N ALA A 498 0.59 -8.42 -11.89
CA ALA A 498 1.46 -9.35 -12.60
C ALA A 498 2.22 -10.27 -11.64
N SER A 499 2.15 -11.58 -11.85
CA SER A 499 2.90 -12.58 -11.08
C SER A 499 3.03 -13.89 -11.85
N THR A 500 4.20 -14.50 -11.77
CA THR A 500 4.44 -15.87 -12.24
C THR A 500 4.64 -16.85 -11.08
N GLY A 501 4.52 -16.39 -9.82
CA GLY A 501 4.85 -17.19 -8.64
C GLY A 501 6.34 -17.18 -8.28
N PHE A 502 7.22 -16.60 -9.12
CA PHE A 502 8.68 -16.50 -8.89
C PHE A 502 9.09 -15.05 -8.65
N ALA A 503 10.14 -14.87 -7.87
CA ALA A 503 10.72 -13.55 -7.62
C ALA A 503 11.70 -13.17 -8.76
N PRO A 504 11.64 -11.94 -9.28
CA PRO A 504 12.69 -11.44 -10.19
C PRO A 504 13.98 -11.24 -9.40
N LYS A 505 15.12 -11.11 -10.12
CA LYS A 505 16.34 -10.63 -9.46
C LYS A 505 16.11 -9.34 -8.72
N ALA A 506 16.67 -9.21 -7.53
CA ALA A 506 16.56 -7.99 -6.75
C ALA A 506 17.01 -6.75 -7.55
N SER A 507 18.09 -6.85 -8.32
CA SER A 507 18.58 -5.76 -9.18
C SER A 507 17.59 -5.39 -10.31
N SER A 508 16.87 -6.36 -10.87
CA SER A 508 15.83 -6.11 -11.88
C SER A 508 14.59 -5.47 -11.28
N LEU A 509 14.16 -5.95 -10.11
CA LEU A 509 13.04 -5.38 -9.35
C LEU A 509 13.30 -3.91 -8.99
N LEU A 510 14.49 -3.60 -8.47
CA LEU A 510 14.91 -2.24 -8.11
C LEU A 510 14.89 -1.27 -9.29
N LYS A 511 15.26 -1.75 -10.48
CA LYS A 511 15.20 -0.97 -11.74
C LYS A 511 13.76 -0.83 -12.25
N ALA A 512 13.00 -1.93 -12.28
CA ALA A 512 11.64 -1.96 -12.79
C ALA A 512 10.65 -1.18 -11.91
N ARG A 513 10.82 -1.22 -10.60
CA ARG A 513 9.96 -0.54 -9.61
C ARG A 513 8.47 -0.83 -9.83
N THR A 514 8.15 -2.07 -10.16
CA THR A 514 6.77 -2.49 -10.44
C THR A 514 6.60 -3.98 -10.16
N GLY A 515 5.43 -4.38 -9.71
CA GLY A 515 5.11 -5.77 -9.39
C GLY A 515 3.91 -5.89 -8.47
N ASN A 516 3.77 -7.04 -7.84
CA ASN A 516 2.70 -7.32 -6.88
C ASN A 516 3.12 -7.03 -5.41
N CYS A 517 2.31 -7.47 -4.44
CA CYS A 517 2.58 -7.24 -3.00
C CYS A 517 3.90 -7.87 -2.52
N ARG A 518 4.31 -9.04 -3.05
CA ARG A 518 5.60 -9.66 -2.73
C ARG A 518 6.75 -8.80 -3.23
N ASP A 519 6.63 -8.30 -4.45
CA ASP A 519 7.66 -7.50 -5.10
C ASP A 519 7.81 -6.13 -4.39
N GLU A 520 6.69 -5.50 -3.98
CA GLU A 520 6.70 -4.28 -3.16
C GLU A 520 7.39 -4.52 -1.82
N ALA A 521 7.02 -5.61 -1.12
CA ALA A 521 7.62 -5.96 0.15
C ALA A 521 9.13 -6.22 0.02
N SER A 522 9.56 -6.97 -1.02
CA SER A 522 10.97 -7.22 -1.31
C SER A 522 11.71 -5.93 -1.63
N PHE A 523 11.15 -5.06 -2.47
CA PHE A 523 11.70 -3.75 -2.81
C PHE A 523 11.97 -2.92 -1.54
N THR A 524 10.98 -2.82 -0.66
CA THR A 524 11.09 -2.08 0.61
C THR A 524 12.16 -2.65 1.54
N VAL A 525 12.21 -3.99 1.67
CA VAL A 525 13.18 -4.64 2.56
C VAL A 525 14.61 -4.49 2.03
N PHE A 526 14.85 -4.61 0.71
CA PHE A 526 16.17 -4.35 0.14
C PHE A 526 16.65 -2.91 0.38
N LEU A 527 15.76 -1.92 0.16
CA LEU A 527 16.08 -0.51 0.45
C LEU A 527 16.41 -0.32 1.94
N SER A 528 15.61 -0.90 2.83
CA SER A 528 15.85 -0.79 4.28
C SER A 528 17.19 -1.40 4.70
N ARG A 529 17.49 -2.62 4.24
CA ARG A 529 18.76 -3.31 4.55
C ARG A 529 19.97 -2.59 3.96
N SER A 530 19.82 -1.85 2.86
CA SER A 530 20.91 -1.04 2.30
C SER A 530 21.32 0.14 3.18
N LEU A 531 20.45 0.54 4.12
CA LEU A 531 20.71 1.55 5.15
C LEU A 531 21.04 0.93 6.52
N GLY A 532 21.23 -0.38 6.62
CA GLY A 532 21.44 -1.07 7.88
C GLY A 532 20.20 -1.15 8.78
N ILE A 533 19.01 -0.96 8.23
CA ILE A 533 17.74 -1.03 8.95
C ILE A 533 17.24 -2.48 8.96
N PRO A 534 17.05 -3.10 10.15
CA PRO A 534 16.51 -4.44 10.24
C PRO A 534 15.09 -4.51 9.69
N ALA A 535 14.89 -5.28 8.62
CA ALA A 535 13.61 -5.39 7.93
C ALA A 535 13.35 -6.81 7.41
N ALA A 536 12.08 -7.18 7.38
CA ALA A 536 11.63 -8.51 6.97
C ALA A 536 10.33 -8.43 6.14
N ILE A 537 9.94 -9.58 5.60
CA ILE A 537 8.65 -9.78 4.96
C ILE A 537 7.77 -10.61 5.90
N ASP A 538 6.63 -10.07 6.28
CA ASP A 538 5.56 -10.80 6.93
C ASP A 538 4.50 -11.20 5.90
N PHE A 539 3.86 -12.34 6.11
CA PHE A 539 2.84 -12.81 5.19
C PHE A 539 1.72 -13.57 5.89
N THR A 540 0.51 -13.44 5.34
CA THR A 540 -0.57 -14.38 5.62
C THR A 540 -0.64 -15.40 4.49
N PRO A 541 -0.59 -16.70 4.79
CA PRO A 541 -0.59 -17.74 3.75
C PRO A 541 -1.89 -17.74 2.96
N HIS A 542 -2.96 -17.28 3.57
CA HIS A 542 -4.26 -17.07 2.96
C HIS A 542 -5.10 -16.14 3.83
N TRP A 543 -5.93 -15.30 3.25
CA TRP A 543 -6.92 -14.53 4.00
C TRP A 543 -8.00 -15.42 4.60
N GLY A 544 -8.49 -15.08 5.80
CA GLY A 544 -9.56 -15.85 6.46
C GLY A 544 -10.94 -15.66 5.83
N ASN A 545 -11.18 -14.48 5.22
CA ASN A 545 -12.50 -14.07 4.74
C ASN A 545 -12.54 -13.71 3.26
N ARG A 546 -11.49 -13.95 2.50
CA ARG A 546 -11.41 -13.70 1.05
C ARG A 546 -10.36 -14.60 0.42
N SER A 547 -10.31 -14.62 -0.92
CA SER A 547 -9.32 -15.38 -1.67
C SER A 547 -7.93 -14.75 -1.60
N LEU A 548 -6.91 -15.51 -1.97
CA LEU A 548 -5.52 -15.14 -2.08
C LEU A 548 -4.78 -15.01 -0.74
N SER A 549 -3.47 -14.89 -0.85
CA SER A 549 -2.51 -14.58 0.20
C SER A 549 -2.09 -13.11 0.14
N HIS A 550 -1.29 -12.67 1.11
CA HIS A 550 -0.70 -11.34 1.06
C HIS A 550 0.66 -11.33 1.75
N GLN A 551 1.54 -10.48 1.25
CA GLN A 551 2.86 -10.21 1.83
C GLN A 551 3.04 -8.71 2.00
N TRP A 552 3.77 -8.32 3.03
CA TRP A 552 4.09 -6.92 3.33
C TRP A 552 5.43 -6.82 4.05
N SER A 553 6.07 -5.69 3.93
CA SER A 553 7.30 -5.40 4.64
C SER A 553 7.04 -4.91 6.06
N VAL A 554 7.97 -5.23 6.93
CA VAL A 554 8.00 -4.79 8.33
C VAL A 554 9.40 -4.33 8.70
N LEU A 555 9.48 -3.36 9.60
CA LEU A 555 10.71 -3.04 10.32
C LEU A 555 10.75 -3.85 11.61
N ILE A 556 11.92 -4.34 11.95
CA ILE A 556 12.15 -5.06 13.20
C ILE A 556 12.60 -4.05 14.25
N LEU A 557 11.99 -4.09 15.40
CA LEU A 557 12.31 -3.26 16.55
C LEU A 557 13.41 -3.90 17.41
N PRO A 558 14.09 -3.13 18.29
CA PRO A 558 15.16 -3.67 19.13
C PRO A 558 14.76 -4.85 20.03
N ASP A 559 13.49 -4.94 20.41
CA ASP A 559 12.93 -6.05 21.20
C ASP A 559 12.55 -7.28 20.37
N GLY A 560 12.81 -7.25 19.05
CA GLY A 560 12.52 -8.32 18.09
C GLY A 560 11.09 -8.33 17.56
N ARG A 561 10.18 -7.51 18.09
CA ARG A 561 8.84 -7.30 17.50
C ARG A 561 8.95 -6.49 16.21
N SER A 562 7.87 -6.42 15.48
CA SER A 562 7.84 -5.67 14.23
C SER A 562 6.85 -4.52 14.24
N THR A 563 7.07 -3.59 13.32
CA THR A 563 6.08 -2.59 12.93
C THR A 563 5.87 -2.64 11.42
N PRO A 564 4.61 -2.65 10.94
CA PRO A 564 4.32 -2.63 9.51
C PRO A 564 4.94 -1.43 8.80
N PHE A 565 5.44 -1.69 7.60
CA PHE A 565 6.12 -0.70 6.79
C PHE A 565 5.95 -1.01 5.29
N TYR A 566 4.90 -0.52 4.69
CA TYR A 566 4.59 -0.74 3.28
C TYR A 566 3.95 0.52 2.67
N MET A 567 3.75 0.55 1.38
CA MET A 567 3.16 1.71 0.70
C MET A 567 1.77 2.04 1.27
N GLY A 568 1.61 3.27 1.77
CA GLY A 568 0.41 3.69 2.51
C GLY A 568 0.44 3.46 4.02
N CYS A 569 1.52 2.85 4.57
CA CYS A 569 1.69 2.65 6.01
C CYS A 569 3.06 3.16 6.47
N VAL A 570 3.07 4.22 7.25
CA VAL A 570 4.30 4.78 7.85
C VAL A 570 4.80 3.86 8.96
N PRO A 571 6.11 3.72 9.14
CA PRO A 571 6.66 3.00 10.28
C PRO A 571 6.08 3.49 11.61
N GLY A 572 5.59 2.56 12.41
CA GLY A 572 4.99 2.87 13.71
C GLY A 572 3.49 3.16 13.68
N ASP A 573 2.86 3.27 12.52
CA ASP A 573 1.42 3.41 12.39
C ASP A 573 0.75 2.02 12.38
N THR A 574 0.07 1.67 13.47
CA THR A 574 -0.68 0.41 13.58
C THR A 574 -2.13 0.55 13.14
N ALA A 575 -2.62 1.77 12.88
CA ALA A 575 -4.03 2.06 12.63
C ALA A 575 -4.54 1.59 11.26
N HIS A 576 -3.66 1.45 10.26
CA HIS A 576 -4.04 1.11 8.89
C HIS A 576 -3.97 -0.36 8.54
N TYR A 577 -3.72 -1.23 9.51
CA TYR A 577 -3.43 -2.62 9.26
C TYR A 577 -4.67 -3.39 8.81
N PHE A 578 -4.99 -3.42 7.50
CA PHE A 578 -6.01 -4.30 6.85
C PHE A 578 -7.07 -4.89 7.80
N HIS A 579 -7.71 -4.05 8.66
CA HIS A 579 -8.61 -4.53 9.71
C HIS A 579 -9.79 -5.35 9.16
N SER A 580 -10.22 -5.04 7.94
CA SER A 580 -11.27 -5.78 7.25
C SER A 580 -10.81 -7.12 6.66
N TYR A 581 -9.48 -7.39 6.61
CA TYR A 581 -8.91 -8.61 6.04
C TYR A 581 -8.46 -9.53 7.15
N LEU A 582 -9.27 -10.56 7.43
CA LEU A 582 -9.02 -11.49 8.52
C LEU A 582 -7.83 -12.40 8.19
N LYS A 583 -6.91 -12.52 9.13
CA LYS A 583 -5.68 -13.28 8.97
C LYS A 583 -5.72 -14.50 9.88
N PRO A 584 -5.80 -15.72 9.34
CA PRO A 584 -5.78 -16.94 10.14
C PRO A 584 -4.43 -17.16 10.83
N LYS A 585 -3.34 -16.76 10.15
CA LYS A 585 -1.96 -16.84 10.60
C LYS A 585 -1.14 -15.73 9.95
N ILE A 586 -0.10 -15.31 10.66
CA ILE A 586 0.93 -14.44 10.11
C ILE A 586 2.29 -15.07 10.39
N PHE A 587 3.09 -15.18 9.33
CA PHE A 587 4.44 -15.68 9.39
C PHE A 587 5.42 -14.61 8.92
N ARG A 588 6.66 -14.67 9.42
CA ARG A 588 7.77 -13.79 9.04
C ARG A 588 8.86 -14.61 8.39
N HIS A 589 9.28 -14.19 7.20
CA HIS A 589 10.47 -14.74 6.56
C HIS A 589 11.73 -14.34 7.32
N ARG A 590 12.64 -15.29 7.51
CA ARG A 590 13.97 -15.06 8.04
C ARG A 590 15.00 -15.97 7.39
N PHE A 591 16.26 -15.58 7.45
CA PHE A 591 17.32 -16.41 6.87
C PHE A 591 17.61 -17.66 7.72
N GLN A 592 17.48 -17.55 9.05
CA GLN A 592 17.68 -18.69 9.94
C GLN A 592 16.59 -19.75 9.75
N LEU A 593 17.01 -20.99 9.54
CA LEU A 593 16.13 -22.13 9.38
C LEU A 593 15.28 -22.40 10.63
N ASN A 594 14.00 -22.58 10.46
CA ASN A 594 13.10 -23.15 11.46
C ASN A 594 13.22 -24.68 11.50
N ARG A 595 14.15 -25.16 12.29
CA ARG A 595 14.46 -26.60 12.42
C ARG A 595 13.27 -27.42 12.93
N THR A 596 12.34 -26.81 13.65
CA THR A 596 11.13 -27.48 14.15
C THR A 596 10.27 -27.90 12.96
N ILE A 597 9.96 -27.00 12.02
CA ILE A 597 9.17 -27.32 10.82
C ILE A 597 9.86 -28.40 10.01
N ALA A 598 11.15 -28.22 9.72
CA ALA A 598 11.93 -29.18 8.96
C ALA A 598 11.91 -30.60 9.58
N ASN A 599 12.01 -30.71 10.90
CA ASN A 599 11.95 -31.99 11.60
C ASN A 599 10.55 -32.60 11.64
N ASP A 600 9.52 -31.78 11.82
CA ASP A 600 8.13 -32.23 11.90
C ASP A 600 7.65 -32.80 10.53
N MET A 601 8.12 -32.20 9.43
CA MET A 601 7.67 -32.56 8.06
C MET A 601 8.52 -33.66 7.40
N LYS A 602 9.71 -34.00 7.95
CA LYS A 602 10.66 -34.89 7.27
C LYS A 602 10.13 -36.30 6.94
N ASP A 603 9.22 -36.82 7.77
CA ASP A 603 8.66 -38.20 7.63
C ASP A 603 7.31 -38.19 6.91
N GLU A 604 6.74 -37.04 6.59
CA GLU A 604 5.44 -36.92 5.94
C GLU A 604 5.55 -37.17 4.43
N LYS A 605 4.77 -38.09 3.90
CA LYS A 605 4.79 -38.45 2.49
C LYS A 605 4.21 -37.37 1.56
N SER A 606 3.32 -36.54 2.08
CA SER A 606 2.66 -35.49 1.33
C SER A 606 2.53 -34.27 2.24
N VAL A 607 3.20 -33.19 1.84
CA VAL A 607 3.29 -31.93 2.62
C VAL A 607 2.76 -30.78 1.77
N PRO A 608 1.83 -29.94 2.27
CA PRO A 608 1.40 -28.73 1.58
C PRO A 608 2.59 -27.81 1.29
N LYS A 609 2.51 -27.04 0.18
CA LYS A 609 3.61 -26.18 -0.31
C LYS A 609 4.17 -25.28 0.80
N LEU A 610 3.31 -24.67 1.60
CA LEU A 610 3.70 -23.76 2.69
C LEU A 610 4.68 -24.40 3.68
N PHE A 611 4.53 -25.67 4.01
CA PHE A 611 5.32 -26.37 5.03
C PHE A 611 6.53 -27.14 4.47
N ARG A 612 6.80 -27.00 3.17
CA ARG A 612 8.05 -27.51 2.55
C ARG A 612 9.20 -26.57 2.76
N ALA A 613 8.92 -25.25 2.91
CA ALA A 613 9.89 -24.25 3.28
C ALA A 613 9.96 -24.14 4.82
N ALA A 614 11.14 -23.87 5.34
CA ALA A 614 11.37 -23.75 6.77
C ALA A 614 12.10 -22.44 7.10
N ASP A 615 11.95 -21.44 6.27
CA ASP A 615 12.54 -20.10 6.34
C ASP A 615 11.61 -19.05 6.98
N TRP A 616 10.67 -19.49 7.80
CA TRP A 616 9.71 -18.58 8.45
C TRP A 616 9.41 -18.97 9.90
N ILE A 617 8.92 -18.00 10.66
CA ILE A 617 8.42 -18.14 12.02
C ILE A 617 7.01 -17.61 12.17
N ASP A 618 6.29 -18.11 13.17
CA ASP A 618 4.95 -17.63 13.52
C ASP A 618 5.02 -16.36 14.36
N VAL A 619 4.47 -15.26 13.84
CA VAL A 619 4.42 -13.95 14.49
C VAL A 619 2.98 -13.45 14.67
N THR A 620 1.99 -14.36 14.61
CA THR A 620 0.56 -13.98 14.64
C THR A 620 0.23 -13.15 15.90
N GLU A 621 0.82 -13.46 17.05
CA GLU A 621 0.58 -12.76 18.31
C GLU A 621 1.16 -11.34 18.38
N GLU A 622 2.06 -10.97 17.45
CA GLU A 622 2.53 -9.59 17.34
C GLU A 622 1.43 -8.66 16.82
N TYR A 623 0.43 -9.22 16.14
CA TYR A 623 -0.61 -8.47 15.44
C TYR A 623 -1.95 -8.43 16.18
N TYR A 624 -2.35 -9.54 16.82
CA TYR A 624 -3.60 -9.61 17.55
C TYR A 624 -3.67 -10.84 18.48
N GLU A 625 -4.70 -10.86 19.31
CA GLU A 625 -4.99 -11.98 20.17
C GLU A 625 -5.34 -13.24 19.40
N THR A 626 -4.77 -14.34 19.81
CA THR A 626 -4.92 -15.67 19.20
C THR A 626 -5.67 -16.63 20.09
N THR A 627 -5.92 -17.83 19.59
CA THR A 627 -6.56 -18.93 20.33
C THR A 627 -5.93 -20.25 19.92
N ASP A 628 -5.55 -21.07 20.91
CA ASP A 628 -5.15 -22.45 20.66
C ASP A 628 -6.40 -23.30 20.49
N VAL A 629 -6.45 -24.12 19.42
CA VAL A 629 -7.60 -24.93 19.09
C VAL A 629 -7.23 -26.40 19.15
N THR A 630 -7.88 -27.17 20.03
CA THR A 630 -7.74 -28.62 20.11
C THR A 630 -8.95 -29.33 19.50
N ARG A 631 -8.68 -30.32 18.63
CA ARG A 631 -9.71 -31.11 17.92
C ARG A 631 -9.46 -32.59 18.10
N ASP A 632 -10.55 -33.38 18.21
CA ASP A 632 -10.47 -34.84 18.22
C ASP A 632 -10.19 -35.36 16.81
N VAL A 633 -9.27 -36.30 16.71
CA VAL A 633 -8.90 -36.95 15.46
C VAL A 633 -9.72 -38.25 15.33
N PRO A 634 -10.46 -38.46 14.24
CA PRO A 634 -11.23 -39.70 14.03
C PRO A 634 -10.36 -40.93 14.05
N GLU A 635 -10.86 -42.03 14.64
CA GLU A 635 -10.12 -43.27 14.84
C GLU A 635 -9.52 -43.85 13.54
N LYS A 636 -10.18 -43.65 12.40
CA LYS A 636 -9.66 -44.07 11.08
C LYS A 636 -8.32 -43.44 10.70
N TYR A 637 -7.93 -42.34 11.37
CA TYR A 637 -6.67 -41.65 11.19
C TYR A 637 -5.66 -41.90 12.33
N LYS A 638 -5.89 -42.88 13.14
CA LYS A 638 -4.97 -43.33 14.20
C LYS A 638 -3.58 -43.62 13.62
N GLY A 639 -2.56 -43.07 14.27
CA GLY A 639 -1.17 -43.22 13.82
C GLY A 639 -0.67 -42.14 12.86
N ARG A 640 -1.51 -41.22 12.41
CA ARG A 640 -1.05 -39.97 11.73
C ARG A 640 -0.36 -39.06 12.73
N LYS A 641 0.73 -38.40 12.33
CA LYS A 641 1.53 -37.55 13.21
C LYS A 641 1.14 -36.07 13.09
N ILE A 642 0.74 -35.63 11.90
CA ILE A 642 0.47 -34.24 11.56
C ILE A 642 -0.94 -34.13 10.98
N ALA A 643 -1.68 -33.09 11.44
CA ALA A 643 -2.92 -32.65 10.83
C ALA A 643 -2.83 -31.13 10.55
N TYR A 644 -3.68 -30.67 9.67
CA TYR A 644 -3.69 -29.28 9.20
C TYR A 644 -4.98 -28.58 9.57
N ILE A 645 -4.91 -27.26 9.76
CA ILE A 645 -6.07 -26.39 9.85
C ILE A 645 -6.14 -25.55 8.58
N CYS A 646 -7.34 -25.46 8.02
CA CYS A 646 -7.57 -24.88 6.70
C CYS A 646 -8.59 -23.75 6.76
N VAL A 647 -8.46 -22.77 5.87
CA VAL A 647 -9.46 -21.76 5.54
C VAL A 647 -10.01 -21.99 4.13
N PHE A 648 -11.14 -21.37 3.82
CA PHE A 648 -11.80 -21.56 2.53
C PHE A 648 -11.29 -20.57 1.46
N ASP A 649 -10.96 -21.10 0.27
CA ASP A 649 -10.64 -20.35 -0.94
C ASP A 649 -11.56 -20.74 -2.09
N ASN A 650 -12.42 -19.84 -2.50
CA ASN A 650 -13.37 -20.03 -3.60
C ASN A 650 -14.14 -21.37 -3.56
N ARG A 651 -13.50 -22.49 -3.83
CA ARG A 651 -14.13 -23.82 -3.93
C ARG A 651 -13.45 -24.89 -3.09
N GLU A 652 -12.33 -24.58 -2.47
CA GLU A 652 -11.52 -25.53 -1.74
C GLU A 652 -11.03 -25.02 -0.39
N TRP A 653 -10.58 -25.95 0.44
CA TRP A 653 -9.94 -25.63 1.71
C TRP A 653 -8.43 -25.60 1.55
N VAL A 654 -7.80 -24.55 2.05
CA VAL A 654 -6.36 -24.31 1.94
C VAL A 654 -5.70 -24.41 3.32
N PRO A 655 -4.67 -25.25 3.50
CA PRO A 655 -3.94 -25.35 4.76
C PRO A 655 -3.20 -24.05 5.09
N VAL A 656 -3.41 -23.52 6.32
CA VAL A 656 -2.76 -22.30 6.81
C VAL A 656 -1.88 -22.55 8.03
N HIS A 657 -2.08 -23.66 8.74
CA HIS A 657 -1.21 -24.09 9.83
C HIS A 657 -1.29 -25.61 10.02
N TYR A 658 -0.43 -26.15 10.87
CA TYR A 658 -0.42 -27.56 11.23
C TYR A 658 -0.35 -27.77 12.74
N GLY A 659 -0.73 -28.96 13.19
CA GLY A 659 -0.58 -29.38 14.58
C GLY A 659 -0.13 -30.84 14.66
N LYS A 660 0.49 -31.20 15.79
CA LYS A 660 0.89 -32.58 16.09
C LYS A 660 -0.29 -33.36 16.66
N VAL A 661 -0.47 -34.56 16.17
CA VAL A 661 -1.47 -35.50 16.71
C VAL A 661 -0.86 -36.26 17.88
N ILE A 662 -1.42 -36.06 19.06
CA ILE A 662 -1.00 -36.69 20.31
C ILE A 662 -2.26 -37.28 20.97
N ASP A 663 -2.25 -38.57 21.32
CA ASP A 663 -3.33 -39.23 22.01
C ASP A 663 -4.72 -39.02 21.36
N GLY A 664 -4.78 -39.10 20.02
CA GLY A 664 -6.01 -38.92 19.26
C GLY A 664 -6.54 -37.49 19.20
N LYS A 665 -5.76 -36.53 19.58
CA LYS A 665 -6.09 -35.12 19.49
C LYS A 665 -5.03 -34.34 18.71
N VAL A 666 -5.44 -33.26 18.06
CA VAL A 666 -4.52 -32.30 17.44
C VAL A 666 -4.78 -30.93 18.02
N THR A 667 -3.70 -30.21 18.36
CA THR A 667 -3.76 -28.80 18.78
C THR A 667 -3.11 -27.94 17.73
N PHE A 668 -3.85 -26.92 17.28
CA PHE A 668 -3.39 -25.88 16.38
C PHE A 668 -3.13 -24.61 17.20
N PRO A 669 -1.87 -24.24 17.41
CA PRO A 669 -1.55 -23.10 18.29
C PRO A 669 -1.77 -21.76 17.59
N LYS A 670 -2.08 -20.74 18.39
CA LYS A 670 -2.06 -19.32 18.02
C LYS A 670 -2.88 -18.98 16.77
N MET A 671 -4.09 -19.51 16.67
CA MET A 671 -4.97 -19.29 15.53
C MET A 671 -5.65 -17.91 15.61
N GLY A 672 -5.77 -17.25 14.47
CA GLY A 672 -6.47 -15.96 14.36
C GLY A 672 -7.97 -16.11 14.65
N ARG A 673 -8.51 -15.10 15.34
CA ARG A 673 -9.94 -15.05 15.72
C ARG A 673 -10.80 -14.49 14.59
N ASN A 674 -12.10 -14.64 14.73
CA ASN A 674 -13.13 -14.23 13.77
C ASN A 674 -13.02 -14.90 12.38
N VAL A 675 -12.44 -16.09 12.29
CA VAL A 675 -12.21 -16.85 11.07
C VAL A 675 -12.90 -18.21 11.13
N MET A 676 -13.42 -18.66 9.98
CA MET A 676 -14.00 -19.98 9.80
C MET A 676 -12.92 -20.97 9.37
N TYR A 677 -12.82 -22.10 10.07
CA TYR A 677 -11.82 -23.13 9.85
C TYR A 677 -12.42 -24.51 9.64
N VAL A 678 -11.61 -25.41 9.05
CA VAL A 678 -11.84 -26.85 9.09
C VAL A 678 -10.53 -27.57 9.41
N SER A 679 -10.61 -28.67 10.15
CA SER A 679 -9.47 -29.57 10.37
C SER A 679 -9.35 -30.57 9.21
N ALA A 680 -8.13 -30.89 8.79
CA ALA A 680 -7.91 -31.77 7.65
C ALA A 680 -6.60 -32.56 7.77
N PHE A 681 -6.51 -33.65 7.01
CA PHE A 681 -5.25 -34.29 6.62
C PHE A 681 -4.88 -33.87 5.19
N TYR A 682 -3.64 -34.07 4.82
CA TYR A 682 -3.16 -33.80 3.47
C TYR A 682 -2.67 -35.12 2.87
N GLU A 683 -3.30 -35.57 1.80
CA GLU A 683 -3.08 -36.89 1.19
C GLU A 683 -3.02 -36.78 -0.33
N ASN A 684 -1.96 -37.29 -0.93
CA ASN A 684 -1.79 -37.30 -2.38
C ASN A 684 -2.03 -35.94 -3.05
N GLY A 685 -1.55 -34.87 -2.41
CA GLY A 685 -1.71 -33.50 -2.92
C GLY A 685 -3.09 -32.86 -2.66
N ARG A 686 -3.94 -33.49 -1.85
CA ARG A 686 -5.30 -33.00 -1.58
C ARG A 686 -5.58 -32.83 -0.09
N VAL A 687 -6.39 -31.86 0.23
CA VAL A 687 -6.95 -31.63 1.56
C VAL A 687 -8.10 -32.63 1.79
N VAL A 688 -8.04 -33.39 2.88
CA VAL A 688 -9.07 -34.34 3.30
C VAL A 688 -9.62 -33.88 4.65
N PRO A 689 -10.73 -33.13 4.66
CA PRO A 689 -11.31 -32.61 5.88
C PRO A 689 -11.82 -33.68 6.83
N PHE A 690 -11.81 -33.38 8.13
CA PHE A 690 -12.46 -34.15 9.15
C PHE A 690 -13.14 -33.27 10.20
N GLY A 691 -14.22 -33.78 10.78
CA GLY A 691 -15.05 -33.00 11.71
C GLY A 691 -15.88 -31.91 11.02
N ASP A 692 -16.59 -31.15 11.82
CA ASP A 692 -17.35 -30.01 11.35
C ASP A 692 -16.48 -28.78 11.21
N PRO A 693 -16.80 -27.85 10.29
CA PRO A 693 -16.23 -26.51 10.30
C PRO A 693 -16.53 -25.83 11.62
N PHE A 694 -15.66 -24.94 12.02
CA PHE A 694 -15.81 -24.17 13.25
C PHE A 694 -15.34 -22.74 13.09
N HIS A 695 -15.99 -21.86 13.81
CA HIS A 695 -15.66 -20.44 13.89
C HIS A 695 -14.97 -20.17 15.23
N ILE A 696 -13.81 -19.51 15.20
CA ILE A 696 -13.21 -18.94 16.41
C ILE A 696 -13.80 -17.54 16.55
N LEU A 697 -14.62 -17.32 17.55
CA LEU A 697 -15.26 -16.04 17.81
C LEU A 697 -14.24 -14.94 18.22
N PRO A 698 -14.61 -13.66 18.20
CA PRO A 698 -13.72 -12.58 18.63
C PRO A 698 -13.22 -12.70 20.07
N ASP A 699 -13.98 -13.33 20.97
CA ASP A 699 -13.61 -13.63 22.37
C ASP A 699 -12.73 -14.88 22.54
N GLY A 700 -12.40 -15.59 21.44
CA GLY A 700 -11.63 -16.82 21.43
C GLY A 700 -12.45 -18.10 21.61
N THR A 701 -13.77 -18.00 21.81
CA THR A 701 -14.64 -19.19 21.91
C THR A 701 -14.72 -19.92 20.57
N VAL A 702 -14.64 -21.25 20.59
CA VAL A 702 -14.73 -22.11 19.40
C VAL A 702 -16.17 -22.62 19.25
N LYS A 703 -16.83 -22.22 18.15
CA LYS A 703 -18.20 -22.62 17.82
C LYS A 703 -18.22 -23.53 16.59
N ASN A 704 -18.66 -24.76 16.73
CA ASN A 704 -18.86 -25.65 15.58
C ASN A 704 -20.07 -25.19 14.74
N VAL A 705 -19.96 -25.35 13.42
CA VAL A 705 -21.03 -25.03 12.47
C VAL A 705 -21.57 -26.33 11.90
N HIS A 706 -22.76 -26.66 12.31
CA HIS A 706 -23.41 -27.89 11.92
C HIS A 706 -24.81 -27.63 11.38
N ALA A 707 -25.11 -28.18 10.19
CA ALA A 707 -26.43 -28.03 9.59
C ALA A 707 -27.45 -28.96 10.29
N ASP A 708 -28.54 -28.40 10.82
CA ASP A 708 -29.68 -29.15 11.34
C ASP A 708 -30.66 -29.47 10.19
N ALA A 709 -30.54 -30.66 9.68
CA ALA A 709 -31.40 -31.14 8.58
C ALA A 709 -32.88 -31.21 8.95
N LYS A 710 -33.22 -31.23 10.25
CA LYS A 710 -34.61 -31.29 10.75
C LYS A 710 -35.22 -29.89 10.82
N LYS A 711 -34.42 -28.87 11.10
CA LYS A 711 -34.87 -27.47 11.09
C LYS A 711 -34.73 -26.91 9.68
N LYS A 712 -35.83 -26.38 9.16
CA LYS A 712 -35.90 -25.81 7.82
C LYS A 712 -36.04 -24.31 7.87
N CYS A 713 -35.36 -23.63 6.94
CA CYS A 713 -35.47 -22.20 6.75
C CYS A 713 -35.65 -21.85 5.27
N THR A 714 -36.00 -20.62 5.01
CA THR A 714 -35.99 -20.04 3.67
C THR A 714 -34.76 -19.14 3.53
N LEU A 715 -33.98 -19.38 2.51
CA LEU A 715 -32.82 -18.54 2.18
C LEU A 715 -33.23 -17.54 1.10
N ASN A 716 -32.95 -16.26 1.32
CA ASN A 716 -33.05 -15.19 0.32
C ASN A 716 -31.63 -14.75 0.01
N LEU A 717 -31.09 -15.22 -1.11
CA LEU A 717 -29.71 -14.99 -1.46
C LEU A 717 -29.60 -13.90 -2.52
N THR A 718 -28.78 -12.90 -2.28
CA THR A 718 -28.59 -11.74 -3.15
C THR A 718 -27.21 -11.71 -3.81
N ARG A 719 -26.25 -12.46 -3.27
CA ARG A 719 -24.84 -12.48 -3.72
C ARG A 719 -24.23 -13.87 -3.57
N LYS A 720 -23.17 -14.13 -4.33
CA LYS A 720 -22.34 -15.35 -4.20
C LYS A 720 -21.00 -15.11 -3.51
N TYR A 721 -20.62 -13.85 -3.34
CA TYR A 721 -19.38 -13.39 -2.71
C TYR A 721 -19.65 -12.07 -1.98
N PRO A 722 -19.05 -11.80 -0.81
CA PRO A 722 -19.28 -10.56 -0.10
C PRO A 722 -18.71 -9.35 -0.86
N PHE A 723 -19.29 -8.19 -0.58
CA PHE A 723 -18.76 -6.91 -1.06
C PHE A 723 -17.73 -6.40 -0.06
N PHE A 724 -16.48 -6.19 -0.47
CA PHE A 724 -15.38 -5.99 0.46
C PHE A 724 -14.76 -4.60 0.46
N GLY A 725 -14.31 -4.21 1.61
CA GLY A 725 -13.18 -3.36 1.98
C GLY A 725 -13.07 -2.05 1.21
N ALA A 726 -12.13 -1.92 0.30
CA ALA A 726 -12.03 -0.71 -0.55
C ALA A 726 -13.32 -0.41 -1.32
N GLN A 727 -14.16 -1.41 -1.52
CA GLN A 727 -15.47 -1.25 -2.15
C GLN A 727 -16.53 -0.74 -1.18
N ASP A 728 -16.40 -0.94 0.13
CA ASP A 728 -17.25 -0.31 1.12
C ASP A 728 -17.20 1.22 1.02
N PHE A 729 -16.04 1.75 0.65
CA PHE A 729 -15.89 3.17 0.35
C PHE A 729 -16.78 3.63 -0.83
N PHE A 730 -17.00 2.79 -1.84
CA PHE A 730 -17.88 3.11 -2.95
C PHE A 730 -19.36 3.04 -2.58
N ASN A 731 -19.73 2.29 -1.54
CA ASN A 731 -21.11 2.16 -1.10
C ASN A 731 -21.73 3.49 -0.70
N PHE A 732 -20.96 4.44 -0.21
CA PHE A 732 -21.42 5.77 0.22
C PHE A 732 -21.44 6.80 -0.91
N ARG A 733 -20.78 6.55 -2.04
CA ARG A 733 -20.54 7.57 -3.06
C ARG A 733 -21.77 8.00 -3.86
N MET A 734 -22.85 7.23 -3.83
CA MET A 734 -24.11 7.62 -4.46
C MET A 734 -25.09 8.31 -3.50
N MET A 735 -24.83 8.32 -2.20
CA MET A 735 -25.72 8.99 -1.21
C MET A 735 -25.85 10.47 -1.56
N GLN A 736 -27.09 10.97 -1.61
CA GLN A 736 -27.51 12.31 -2.06
C GLN A 736 -27.34 12.55 -3.59
N GLY A 737 -27.05 11.51 -4.35
CA GLY A 737 -27.09 11.56 -5.80
C GLY A 737 -28.52 11.82 -6.30
N ARG A 738 -28.65 12.60 -7.38
CA ARG A 738 -29.94 13.04 -7.90
C ARG A 738 -30.18 12.55 -9.31
N PHE A 739 -31.31 11.93 -9.55
CA PHE A 739 -31.81 11.64 -10.88
C PHE A 739 -32.80 12.73 -11.26
N GLN A 740 -32.54 13.42 -12.38
CA GLN A 740 -33.23 14.67 -12.71
C GLN A 740 -33.76 14.66 -14.13
N GLY A 741 -34.94 15.28 -14.32
CA GLY A 741 -35.49 15.66 -15.60
C GLY A 741 -35.39 17.17 -15.84
N SER A 742 -35.15 17.57 -17.09
CA SER A 742 -35.12 18.97 -17.49
C SER A 742 -35.61 19.15 -18.93
N ASN A 743 -36.11 20.36 -19.28
CA ASN A 743 -36.39 20.78 -20.64
C ASN A 743 -35.39 21.84 -21.15
N THR A 744 -34.42 22.24 -20.31
CA THR A 744 -33.31 23.12 -20.67
C THR A 744 -32.01 22.33 -20.73
N ALA A 745 -31.18 22.56 -21.74
CA ALA A 745 -29.97 21.78 -21.98
C ALA A 745 -28.89 21.98 -20.92
N ASP A 746 -28.88 23.12 -20.27
CA ASP A 746 -27.96 23.49 -19.19
C ASP A 746 -28.44 23.01 -17.81
N PHE A 747 -29.61 22.37 -17.73
CA PHE A 747 -30.22 21.96 -16.48
C PHE A 747 -30.45 23.10 -15.51
N SER A 748 -30.64 24.35 -16.01
CA SER A 748 -30.96 25.51 -15.15
C SER A 748 -32.32 25.38 -14.47
N LYS A 749 -33.23 24.59 -15.02
CA LYS A 749 -34.51 24.22 -14.45
C LYS A 749 -34.62 22.70 -14.40
N THR A 750 -34.59 22.12 -13.21
CA THR A 750 -34.64 20.66 -13.00
C THR A 750 -35.80 20.24 -12.12
N THR A 751 -36.32 19.05 -12.36
CA THR A 751 -37.16 18.31 -11.42
C THR A 751 -36.39 17.09 -10.92
N ASP A 752 -36.30 16.90 -9.62
CA ASP A 752 -35.72 15.69 -9.03
C ASP A 752 -36.72 14.53 -9.18
N LEU A 753 -36.38 13.54 -9.98
CA LEU A 753 -37.14 12.30 -10.16
C LEU A 753 -36.89 11.33 -9.00
N LEU A 754 -35.67 11.35 -8.47
CA LEU A 754 -35.25 10.61 -7.29
C LEU A 754 -34.04 11.29 -6.64
N CYS A 755 -34.05 11.43 -5.31
CA CYS A 755 -32.86 11.68 -4.52
C CYS A 755 -32.49 10.39 -3.80
N PHE A 756 -31.33 9.81 -4.12
CA PHE A 756 -30.90 8.52 -3.59
C PHE A 756 -30.14 8.70 -2.27
N ASN A 757 -30.68 8.14 -1.18
CA ASN A 757 -30.16 8.34 0.20
C ASN A 757 -29.78 7.03 0.90
N GLU A 758 -29.52 5.97 0.15
CA GLU A 758 -29.16 4.67 0.73
C GLU A 758 -27.68 4.36 0.53
N VAL A 759 -27.13 3.59 1.45
CA VAL A 759 -25.81 2.97 1.28
C VAL A 759 -25.98 1.80 0.31
N THR A 760 -25.19 1.80 -0.77
CA THR A 760 -25.31 0.75 -1.78
C THR A 760 -24.67 -0.57 -1.33
N ASN A 761 -25.11 -1.67 -1.93
CA ASN A 761 -24.56 -3.01 -1.74
C ASN A 761 -23.95 -3.60 -3.03
N GLY A 762 -23.78 -2.77 -4.07
CA GLY A 762 -23.29 -3.18 -5.38
C GLY A 762 -24.31 -3.93 -6.25
N GLY A 763 -25.56 -4.06 -5.82
CA GLY A 763 -26.65 -4.68 -6.56
C GLY A 763 -27.48 -3.69 -7.38
N TRP A 764 -28.49 -4.21 -8.08
CA TRP A 764 -29.46 -3.41 -8.82
C TRP A 764 -30.42 -2.70 -7.90
N TYR A 765 -30.70 -1.43 -8.22
CA TYR A 765 -31.72 -0.58 -7.60
C TYR A 765 -32.77 -0.21 -8.64
N GLU A 766 -34.04 -0.28 -8.24
CA GLU A 766 -35.18 0.07 -9.10
C GLU A 766 -36.19 0.89 -8.30
N PHE A 767 -36.58 2.05 -8.85
CA PHE A 767 -37.50 2.95 -8.17
C PHE A 767 -38.60 3.40 -9.14
N PRO A 768 -39.87 3.41 -8.71
CA PRO A 768 -40.93 4.07 -9.45
C PRO A 768 -40.73 5.59 -9.38
N VAL A 769 -41.06 6.29 -10.45
CA VAL A 769 -41.04 7.74 -10.53
C VAL A 769 -42.48 8.21 -10.52
N THR A 770 -42.82 9.03 -9.55
CA THR A 770 -44.21 9.54 -9.37
C THR A 770 -44.47 10.84 -10.14
N ASP A 771 -43.44 11.51 -10.59
CA ASP A 771 -43.54 12.73 -11.38
C ASP A 771 -44.09 12.43 -12.78
N THR A 772 -45.11 13.19 -13.23
CA THR A 772 -45.78 13.02 -14.51
C THR A 772 -45.26 13.97 -15.58
N GLY A 773 -44.26 14.76 -15.28
CA GLY A 773 -43.64 15.69 -16.23
C GLY A 773 -42.98 14.97 -17.40
N LYS A 774 -42.92 15.66 -18.54
CA LYS A 774 -42.22 15.18 -19.73
C LYS A 774 -40.93 15.98 -19.92
N TYR A 775 -39.82 15.27 -20.05
CA TYR A 775 -38.49 15.86 -20.07
C TYR A 775 -37.74 15.50 -21.35
N ARG A 776 -37.01 16.47 -21.87
CA ARG A 776 -36.13 16.29 -23.01
C ARG A 776 -34.72 15.87 -22.61
N TYR A 777 -34.31 16.18 -21.40
CA TYR A 777 -33.00 15.86 -20.81
C TYR A 777 -33.20 15.11 -19.50
N LEU A 778 -32.53 13.98 -19.40
CA LEU A 778 -32.53 13.13 -18.18
C LEU A 778 -31.10 12.96 -17.73
N ARG A 779 -30.83 13.07 -16.43
CA ARG A 779 -29.47 12.81 -15.92
C ARG A 779 -29.47 12.19 -14.52
N TYR A 780 -28.39 11.50 -14.21
CA TYR A 780 -27.87 11.29 -12.88
C TYR A 780 -26.83 12.36 -12.59
N LYS A 781 -27.00 13.14 -11.53
CA LYS A 781 -26.02 14.08 -10.99
C LYS A 781 -25.43 13.48 -9.73
N SER A 782 -24.10 13.23 -9.75
CA SER A 782 -23.42 12.68 -8.57
C SER A 782 -23.31 13.72 -7.46
N PRO A 783 -23.28 13.29 -6.18
CA PRO A 783 -22.91 14.16 -5.09
C PRO A 783 -21.46 14.60 -5.21
N ASN A 784 -21.09 15.69 -4.55
CA ASN A 784 -19.71 16.14 -4.46
C ASN A 784 -18.86 15.07 -3.73
N GLY A 785 -17.61 14.91 -4.12
CA GLY A 785 -16.70 13.87 -3.61
C GLY A 785 -16.89 12.47 -4.23
N SER A 786 -17.78 12.32 -5.19
CA SER A 786 -18.25 11.01 -5.67
C SER A 786 -17.57 10.49 -6.93
N TYR A 787 -16.99 11.33 -7.79
CA TYR A 787 -16.46 10.94 -9.10
C TYR A 787 -17.48 10.26 -10.06
N GLY A 788 -18.77 10.32 -9.79
CA GLY A 788 -19.81 9.65 -10.58
C GLY A 788 -20.25 8.31 -10.02
N ASN A 789 -19.37 7.29 -10.01
CA ASN A 789 -19.57 5.94 -9.43
C ASN A 789 -20.88 5.22 -9.78
N ILE A 790 -21.32 5.29 -11.01
CA ILE A 790 -22.47 4.56 -11.53
C ILE A 790 -22.04 3.69 -12.71
N ASN A 791 -22.46 2.43 -12.72
CA ASN A 791 -22.10 1.48 -13.78
C ASN A 791 -23.16 1.39 -14.87
N GLU A 792 -24.46 1.31 -14.52
CA GLU A 792 -25.55 1.30 -15.49
C GLU A 792 -26.72 2.16 -15.04
N LEU A 793 -27.43 2.79 -16.00
CA LEU A 793 -28.59 3.61 -15.75
C LEU A 793 -29.64 3.42 -16.86
N TRP A 794 -30.84 3.05 -16.46
CA TRP A 794 -31.97 2.91 -17.37
C TRP A 794 -33.14 3.74 -16.86
N PHE A 795 -33.76 4.51 -17.81
CA PHE A 795 -35.03 5.19 -17.62
C PHE A 795 -36.10 4.46 -18.42
N PHE A 796 -37.27 4.29 -17.85
CA PHE A 796 -38.40 3.63 -18.49
C PHE A 796 -39.55 4.59 -18.65
N ASP A 797 -40.27 4.52 -19.81
CA ASP A 797 -41.48 5.30 -20.05
C ASP A 797 -42.71 4.64 -19.44
N GLU A 798 -43.88 5.27 -19.64
CA GLU A 798 -45.18 4.82 -19.12
C GLU A 798 -45.59 3.41 -19.62
N LYS A 799 -45.05 2.97 -20.72
CA LYS A 799 -45.31 1.62 -21.28
C LYS A 799 -44.35 0.59 -20.74
N GLY A 800 -43.35 0.99 -19.98
CA GLY A 800 -42.28 0.13 -19.47
C GLY A 800 -41.15 -0.08 -20.50
N ASP A 801 -41.12 0.68 -21.60
CA ASP A 801 -40.05 0.62 -22.59
C ASP A 801 -38.85 1.46 -22.14
N THR A 802 -37.64 0.97 -22.38
CA THR A 802 -36.40 1.72 -22.10
C THR A 802 -36.32 2.98 -22.93
N ILE A 803 -36.14 4.11 -22.29
CA ILE A 803 -35.95 5.41 -22.94
C ILE A 803 -34.53 5.48 -23.47
N LYS A 804 -34.40 5.74 -24.79
CA LYS A 804 -33.12 5.90 -25.47
C LYS A 804 -32.94 7.35 -25.93
N GLY A 805 -31.70 7.81 -25.99
CA GLY A 805 -31.32 9.15 -26.40
C GLY A 805 -29.81 9.26 -26.67
N ASP A 806 -29.39 10.45 -27.07
CA ASP A 806 -27.98 10.76 -27.23
C ASP A 806 -27.35 10.86 -25.81
N ILE A 807 -26.22 10.20 -25.58
CA ILE A 807 -25.54 10.23 -24.29
C ILE A 807 -24.89 11.59 -24.10
N ILE A 808 -25.18 12.22 -22.98
CA ILE A 808 -24.67 13.55 -22.59
C ILE A 808 -24.11 13.47 -21.17
N GLY A 809 -23.17 14.34 -20.84
CA GLY A 809 -22.60 14.39 -19.50
C GLY A 809 -21.25 15.08 -19.46
N THR A 810 -20.66 15.12 -18.29
CA THR A 810 -19.28 15.54 -18.11
C THR A 810 -18.33 14.45 -18.60
N GLU A 811 -17.13 14.84 -18.99
CA GLU A 811 -16.14 13.85 -19.43
C GLU A 811 -15.63 13.00 -18.24
N GLY A 812 -15.36 11.74 -18.52
CA GLY A 812 -14.73 10.81 -17.58
C GLY A 812 -13.27 10.56 -17.90
N VAL A 813 -12.61 9.79 -17.07
CA VAL A 813 -11.28 9.25 -17.35
C VAL A 813 -11.33 8.24 -18.50
N ASP A 814 -10.20 7.96 -19.14
CA ASP A 814 -10.13 7.07 -20.33
C ASP A 814 -10.74 5.69 -20.10
N TRP A 815 -10.57 5.13 -18.90
CA TRP A 815 -11.13 3.82 -18.54
C TRP A 815 -12.57 3.89 -18.01
N GLY A 816 -13.14 5.06 -17.80
CA GLY A 816 -14.48 5.28 -17.26
C GLY A 816 -15.25 6.43 -17.94
N PRO A 817 -15.34 6.48 -19.29
CA PRO A 817 -16.10 7.50 -19.99
C PRO A 817 -17.60 7.35 -19.76
N LYS A 818 -18.36 8.42 -19.96
CA LYS A 818 -19.81 8.50 -19.72
C LYS A 818 -20.63 7.48 -20.53
N GLU A 819 -20.13 7.04 -21.66
CA GLU A 819 -20.76 6.06 -22.54
C GLU A 819 -20.93 4.70 -21.88
N ARG A 820 -20.05 4.35 -20.92
CA ARG A 820 -20.07 3.09 -20.19
C ARG A 820 -21.27 2.91 -19.24
N VAL A 821 -22.01 3.98 -18.97
CA VAL A 821 -23.24 3.88 -18.15
C VAL A 821 -24.42 3.32 -18.94
N PHE A 822 -24.27 3.16 -20.26
CA PHE A 822 -25.32 2.72 -21.18
C PHE A 822 -24.85 1.60 -22.11
N ASP A 823 -23.76 0.89 -21.75
CA ASP A 823 -23.16 -0.15 -22.60
C ASP A 823 -23.68 -1.57 -22.30
N ASN A 824 -24.57 -1.70 -21.32
CA ASN A 824 -25.11 -2.98 -20.80
C ASN A 824 -24.05 -3.90 -20.18
N ASN A 825 -22.95 -3.35 -19.69
CA ASN A 825 -21.91 -4.09 -18.99
C ASN A 825 -21.79 -3.61 -17.53
N ILE A 826 -22.38 -4.34 -16.62
CA ILE A 826 -22.41 -3.99 -15.18
C ILE A 826 -21.02 -3.85 -14.53
N LEU A 827 -19.95 -4.31 -15.19
CA LEU A 827 -18.57 -4.22 -14.65
C LEU A 827 -17.83 -2.98 -15.16
N THR A 828 -18.42 -2.23 -16.10
CA THR A 828 -17.91 -0.96 -16.57
C THR A 828 -18.77 0.18 -16.06
N GLY A 829 -18.24 1.38 -15.99
CA GLY A 829 -19.02 2.49 -15.46
C GLY A 829 -18.34 3.84 -15.63
N PHE A 830 -19.02 4.86 -15.19
CA PHE A 830 -18.55 6.22 -15.25
C PHE A 830 -17.64 6.59 -14.07
N GLN A 831 -16.49 7.14 -14.39
CA GLN A 831 -15.57 7.72 -13.44
C GLN A 831 -15.17 9.12 -13.91
N GLY A 832 -15.61 10.13 -13.21
CA GLY A 832 -15.25 11.52 -13.49
C GLY A 832 -13.77 11.83 -13.27
N ILE A 833 -13.28 12.85 -13.96
CA ILE A 833 -11.88 13.29 -13.87
C ILE A 833 -11.54 14.01 -12.55
N SER A 834 -12.55 14.47 -11.83
CA SER A 834 -12.44 15.17 -10.54
C SER A 834 -13.52 14.68 -9.58
N PRO A 835 -13.43 14.98 -8.28
CA PRO A 835 -14.43 14.51 -7.31
C PRO A 835 -15.80 15.15 -7.49
N ASP A 836 -15.89 16.36 -8.02
CA ASP A 836 -17.09 17.19 -8.00
C ASP A 836 -17.65 17.52 -9.38
N GLY A 837 -18.95 17.83 -9.40
CA GLY A 837 -19.62 18.42 -10.57
C GLY A 837 -20.00 17.43 -11.65
N HIS A 838 -19.84 16.12 -11.46
CA HIS A 838 -20.06 15.12 -12.48
C HIS A 838 -21.52 14.70 -12.62
N TRP A 839 -21.91 14.47 -13.85
CA TRP A 839 -23.22 13.96 -14.21
C TRP A 839 -23.17 13.23 -15.56
N VAL A 840 -24.12 12.32 -15.75
CA VAL A 840 -24.28 11.54 -16.98
C VAL A 840 -25.75 11.35 -17.26
N GLY A 841 -26.16 11.35 -18.53
CA GLY A 841 -27.56 11.23 -18.86
C GLY A 841 -27.86 11.13 -20.36
N LEU A 842 -29.10 11.41 -20.72
CA LEU A 842 -29.63 11.26 -22.05
C LEU A 842 -30.30 12.56 -22.54
N LYS A 843 -30.06 12.93 -23.81
CA LYS A 843 -30.82 13.93 -24.56
C LYS A 843 -31.81 13.20 -25.47
N LEU A 844 -33.06 13.43 -25.30
CA LEU A 844 -34.14 12.76 -26.02
C LEU A 844 -34.53 13.57 -27.28
N LYS A 845 -34.96 12.88 -28.35
CA LYS A 845 -35.50 13.52 -29.54
C LYS A 845 -36.81 14.26 -29.24
N THR A 846 -37.66 13.66 -28.44
CA THR A 846 -38.94 14.23 -27.95
C THR A 846 -39.04 14.09 -26.42
N PRO A 847 -39.64 15.05 -25.71
CA PRO A 847 -39.85 14.94 -24.26
C PRO A 847 -40.66 13.69 -23.91
N LYS A 848 -40.20 12.92 -22.94
CA LYS A 848 -40.87 11.73 -22.41
C LYS A 848 -41.10 11.83 -20.92
N GLN A 849 -42.17 11.19 -20.43
CA GLN A 849 -42.38 10.95 -19.02
C GLN A 849 -41.56 9.75 -18.61
N VAL A 850 -40.97 9.83 -17.43
CA VAL A 850 -40.23 8.70 -16.78
C VAL A 850 -41.17 8.08 -15.76
N SER A 851 -41.51 6.81 -15.92
CA SER A 851 -42.34 6.07 -14.96
C SER A 851 -41.51 5.30 -13.93
N LYS A 852 -40.29 4.94 -14.32
CA LYS A 852 -39.40 4.13 -13.50
C LYS A 852 -37.95 4.40 -13.89
N LEU A 853 -37.06 4.32 -12.94
CA LEU A 853 -35.61 4.29 -13.18
C LEU A 853 -34.99 3.05 -12.53
N ARG A 854 -33.95 2.54 -13.17
CA ARG A 854 -33.16 1.41 -12.68
C ARG A 854 -31.69 1.70 -12.89
N PHE A 855 -30.88 1.42 -11.88
CA PHE A 855 -29.45 1.65 -11.96
C PHE A 855 -28.70 0.61 -11.15
N ILE A 856 -27.41 0.44 -11.46
CA ILE A 856 -26.48 -0.29 -10.66
C ILE A 856 -25.31 0.64 -10.31
N PRO A 857 -24.96 0.79 -9.02
CA PRO A 857 -23.76 1.49 -8.61
C PRO A 857 -22.52 0.73 -9.06
N ARG A 858 -21.34 1.22 -8.75
CA ARG A 858 -20.12 0.45 -8.93
C ARG A 858 -20.25 -0.92 -8.28
N ASN A 859 -19.95 -1.99 -9.02
CA ASN A 859 -20.17 -3.34 -8.56
C ASN A 859 -19.01 -4.28 -8.95
N ASP A 860 -19.00 -5.47 -8.39
CA ASP A 860 -17.96 -6.49 -8.50
C ASP A 860 -18.40 -7.74 -9.30
N GLY A 861 -19.59 -7.75 -9.86
CA GLY A 861 -20.14 -8.88 -10.62
C GLY A 861 -20.58 -10.10 -9.76
N ASN A 862 -20.65 -9.94 -8.45
CA ASN A 862 -21.00 -11.04 -7.54
C ASN A 862 -22.47 -11.06 -7.07
N CYS A 863 -23.31 -10.18 -7.61
CA CYS A 863 -24.75 -10.18 -7.38
C CYS A 863 -25.45 -11.30 -8.13
N ILE A 864 -26.68 -11.64 -7.72
CA ILE A 864 -27.53 -12.56 -8.49
C ILE A 864 -27.98 -11.86 -9.78
N GLU A 865 -27.72 -12.49 -10.92
CA GLU A 865 -28.10 -12.01 -12.23
C GLU A 865 -29.16 -12.89 -12.86
N VAL A 866 -30.18 -12.26 -13.42
CA VAL A 866 -31.28 -12.98 -14.09
C VAL A 866 -30.75 -13.71 -15.33
N GLY A 867 -31.08 -14.98 -15.45
CA GLY A 867 -30.65 -15.87 -16.54
C GLY A 867 -29.43 -16.72 -16.21
N ASP A 868 -28.66 -16.38 -15.19
CA ASP A 868 -27.55 -17.20 -14.74
C ASP A 868 -28.02 -18.42 -13.97
N GLU A 869 -27.27 -19.51 -14.08
CA GLU A 869 -27.50 -20.77 -13.36
C GLU A 869 -26.66 -20.79 -12.08
N TYR A 870 -27.32 -21.14 -10.96
CA TYR A 870 -26.71 -21.19 -9.62
C TYR A 870 -26.86 -22.56 -8.99
N GLU A 871 -25.82 -23.00 -8.27
CA GLU A 871 -25.81 -24.19 -7.42
C GLU A 871 -25.58 -23.82 -5.97
N LEU A 872 -26.54 -24.13 -5.09
CA LEU A 872 -26.36 -24.01 -3.66
C LEU A 872 -25.86 -25.34 -3.09
N VAL A 873 -24.73 -25.30 -2.39
CA VAL A 873 -24.19 -26.44 -1.64
C VAL A 873 -24.10 -26.13 -0.15
N TYR A 874 -24.14 -27.14 0.70
CA TYR A 874 -23.91 -27.00 2.13
C TYR A 874 -22.96 -28.08 2.65
N TRP A 875 -22.28 -27.75 3.75
CA TRP A 875 -21.34 -28.67 4.38
C TRP A 875 -22.05 -29.72 5.24
N THR A 876 -21.73 -30.98 5.05
CA THR A 876 -22.23 -32.09 5.85
C THR A 876 -21.28 -33.28 5.77
N ASN A 877 -21.02 -33.98 6.89
CA ASN A 877 -20.19 -35.18 6.98
C ASN A 877 -18.81 -35.05 6.29
N GLY A 878 -18.15 -33.90 6.45
CA GLY A 878 -16.83 -33.64 5.90
C GLY A 878 -16.79 -33.32 4.39
N ASN A 879 -17.93 -33.06 3.74
CA ASN A 879 -18.03 -32.81 2.31
C ASN A 879 -19.12 -31.78 1.98
N TRP A 880 -19.03 -31.21 0.80
CA TRP A 880 -20.06 -30.38 0.19
C TRP A 880 -21.15 -31.25 -0.45
N LYS A 881 -22.42 -30.96 -0.16
CA LYS A 881 -23.58 -31.63 -0.75
C LYS A 881 -24.46 -30.59 -1.44
N VAL A 882 -24.87 -30.89 -2.67
CA VAL A 882 -25.80 -30.04 -3.45
C VAL A 882 -27.18 -30.07 -2.81
N LEU A 883 -27.76 -28.86 -2.63
CA LEU A 883 -29.13 -28.66 -2.16
C LEU A 883 -30.10 -28.28 -3.29
N ALA A 884 -29.64 -27.43 -4.19
CA ALA A 884 -30.45 -26.95 -5.31
C ALA A 884 -29.55 -26.45 -6.46
N THR A 885 -30.05 -26.66 -7.67
CA THR A 885 -29.51 -26.02 -8.89
C THR A 885 -30.70 -25.37 -9.60
N LEU A 886 -30.56 -24.07 -9.95
CA LEU A 886 -31.65 -23.30 -10.53
C LEU A 886 -31.13 -22.11 -11.36
N THR A 887 -31.92 -21.72 -12.37
CA THR A 887 -31.70 -20.49 -13.12
C THR A 887 -32.40 -19.32 -12.41
N ALA A 888 -31.71 -18.21 -12.19
CA ALA A 888 -32.26 -17.03 -11.54
C ALA A 888 -33.31 -16.35 -12.45
N LYS A 889 -34.50 -16.11 -11.89
CA LYS A 889 -35.60 -15.37 -12.54
C LYS A 889 -35.73 -13.94 -12.02
N GLU A 890 -35.13 -13.67 -10.85
CA GLU A 890 -35.11 -12.38 -10.17
C GLU A 890 -33.70 -12.15 -9.65
N ASN A 891 -33.37 -10.92 -9.23
CA ASN A 891 -32.06 -10.62 -8.62
C ASN A 891 -31.94 -11.12 -7.17
N VAL A 892 -32.83 -11.98 -6.73
CA VAL A 892 -32.83 -12.69 -5.44
C VAL A 892 -33.21 -14.15 -5.65
N LEU A 893 -32.43 -15.07 -5.14
CA LEU A 893 -32.77 -16.49 -5.14
C LEU A 893 -33.53 -16.83 -3.84
N LYS A 894 -34.80 -17.21 -3.97
CA LYS A 894 -35.66 -17.62 -2.84
C LYS A 894 -35.72 -19.15 -2.77
N LEU A 895 -34.99 -19.72 -1.82
CA LEU A 895 -34.85 -21.17 -1.65
C LEU A 895 -35.56 -21.62 -0.37
N LYS A 896 -36.64 -22.36 -0.50
CA LYS A 896 -37.45 -22.85 0.62
C LYS A 896 -36.98 -24.22 1.10
N ASN A 897 -37.28 -24.58 2.35
CA ASN A 897 -36.99 -25.87 2.95
C ASN A 897 -35.50 -26.26 3.02
N MET A 898 -34.61 -25.29 3.14
CA MET A 898 -33.16 -25.51 3.30
C MET A 898 -32.81 -25.88 4.75
N PRO A 899 -31.78 -26.75 5.00
CA PRO A 899 -31.29 -27.06 6.34
C PRO A 899 -30.89 -25.74 7.06
N SER A 900 -31.19 -25.59 8.33
CA SER A 900 -30.84 -24.40 9.12
C SER A 900 -29.46 -24.54 9.77
N GLY A 901 -28.79 -23.41 10.03
CA GLY A 901 -27.52 -23.34 10.78
C GLY A 901 -26.29 -23.93 10.10
N GLY A 902 -26.39 -24.25 8.82
CA GLY A 902 -25.31 -24.85 8.05
C GLY A 902 -24.34 -23.81 7.49
N LEU A 903 -23.19 -24.30 7.06
CA LEU A 903 -22.26 -23.58 6.22
C LEU A 903 -22.59 -23.81 4.75
N TYR A 904 -22.76 -22.75 3.98
CA TYR A 904 -23.19 -22.80 2.58
C TYR A 904 -22.16 -22.16 1.65
N VAL A 905 -22.22 -22.56 0.37
CA VAL A 905 -21.60 -21.86 -0.77
C VAL A 905 -22.63 -21.75 -1.88
N LEU A 906 -22.77 -20.57 -2.45
CA LEU A 906 -23.54 -20.34 -3.66
C LEU A 906 -22.57 -20.19 -4.84
N LYS A 907 -22.65 -21.11 -5.80
CA LYS A 907 -21.84 -21.10 -7.02
C LYS A 907 -22.64 -20.50 -8.16
N ASN A 908 -22.01 -19.67 -8.99
CA ASN A 908 -22.55 -19.29 -10.30
C ASN A 908 -21.93 -20.20 -11.36
N LEU A 909 -22.71 -21.07 -11.96
CA LEU A 909 -22.26 -22.04 -12.95
C LEU A 909 -22.07 -21.44 -14.34
N THR A 910 -22.65 -20.23 -14.60
CA THR A 910 -22.58 -19.55 -15.88
C THR A 910 -21.28 -18.78 -16.04
N LYS A 911 -20.87 -18.02 -15.02
CA LYS A 911 -19.73 -17.06 -15.15
C LYS A 911 -18.97 -16.80 -13.85
N GLY A 912 -19.09 -17.65 -12.83
CA GLY A 912 -18.51 -17.34 -11.53
C GLY A 912 -17.24 -18.12 -11.20
N HIS A 913 -16.28 -17.43 -10.58
CA HIS A 913 -15.10 -18.05 -9.97
C HIS A 913 -14.84 -17.55 -8.56
N GLU A 914 -15.38 -16.39 -8.17
CA GLU A 914 -15.33 -15.89 -6.81
C GLU A 914 -16.55 -16.39 -6.04
N GLU A 915 -16.36 -17.33 -5.13
CA GLU A 915 -17.40 -17.94 -4.32
C GLU A 915 -16.93 -18.01 -2.88
N ARG A 916 -17.82 -17.66 -1.92
CA ARG A 916 -17.43 -17.62 -0.52
C ARG A 916 -18.41 -18.39 0.37
N ILE A 917 -17.89 -18.94 1.44
CA ILE A 917 -18.68 -19.59 2.48
C ILE A 917 -19.49 -18.57 3.28
N PHE A 918 -20.73 -18.93 3.60
CA PHE A 918 -21.59 -18.12 4.47
C PHE A 918 -22.47 -19.01 5.36
N THR A 919 -22.86 -18.46 6.49
CA THR A 919 -24.01 -18.92 7.28
C THR A 919 -25.22 -18.04 6.99
N TYR A 920 -26.41 -18.49 7.34
CA TYR A 920 -27.63 -17.71 7.17
C TYR A 920 -28.25 -17.45 8.53
N GLU A 921 -28.19 -16.21 8.97
CA GLU A 921 -28.57 -15.78 10.31
C GLU A 921 -29.49 -14.56 10.23
N ASP A 922 -30.56 -14.54 11.00
CA ASP A 922 -31.55 -13.43 11.06
C ASP A 922 -32.01 -12.93 9.69
N GLY A 923 -32.21 -13.86 8.74
CA GLY A 923 -32.69 -13.55 7.39
C GLY A 923 -31.63 -13.00 6.43
N LYS A 924 -30.33 -13.06 6.77
CA LYS A 924 -29.21 -12.50 5.99
C LYS A 924 -28.08 -13.52 5.80
N GLN A 925 -27.34 -13.34 4.72
CA GLN A 925 -26.05 -14.02 4.49
C GLN A 925 -24.98 -13.40 5.38
N VAL A 926 -24.36 -14.21 6.24
CA VAL A 926 -23.20 -13.82 7.07
C VAL A 926 -21.97 -14.51 6.49
N TRP A 927 -21.02 -13.73 6.03
CA TRP A 927 -19.86 -14.17 5.26
C TRP A 927 -18.64 -14.47 6.14
N TRP A 928 -17.92 -15.49 5.72
CA TRP A 928 -16.72 -15.95 6.46
C TRP A 928 -15.48 -16.06 5.59
#